data_b04fe0e64fca239d5ce1f35fa95cad1f
#
_entry.id   b04fe0e64fca239d5ce1f35fa95cad1f
#
_cell.length_a   1.000
_cell.length_b   1.000
_cell.length_c   1.000
_cell.angle_alpha   90.00
_cell.angle_beta   90.00
_cell.angle_gamma   90.00
#
_symmetry.space_group_name_H-M   'P 1'
#
loop_
_entity.id
_entity.type
_entity.pdbx_description
1 polymer ?
#
loop_
_entity_poly.entity_id
_entity_poly.type
_entity_poly.pdbx_seq_one_letter_code
_entity_poly.pdbx_strand_id
1 'polypeptide(L)'
;MATLLEPHRALCGLAQLKDPGRGCECMELIRDCCDMRALGAVSGLQATHSRFGRHELGFHASVKGFSRHELGFYGSVKGFGTPVKRSYKRLCSTSATHASSKLSPGSAIIESTLPTVDGSRSDISTSLPDVAASPHLLRVHPDSLQYEAGHLGGISENTASAAGEDREQVPTAMSYLTRILTSKVYDVAVETPLEPATKLSERVGADILLKREDLQPVFSFKLRGAYNMMSRLSREQLDKGVICSSAGNHAQGVALAASRLKCNAVICMPVTTPEIKWKSVKRLGANVVLVGDSYDETQAYAKQRSEEEGRIFVPPFDHPDIIAGQGTIGMEIVRQHVGPLHAVFVPIGGGGLIAGVAAYMKRVRPEVRIIGVEPTDANAMALSLYHGERVILEQCGGFADGVAVKTVGEETFRLCRDLVDGVVLVTRDAICAAIKDMFEEKRSILEPAGALALAGAEAYCKYYGLKNEAVVAITSGANMNFDRLRIVTELANVGARKEAVLAIFMPEEHGSFKKFVEKIGAVNFTEFRYRYSSKEKALVLCSVDLHKEEELEALKGRMAGHAMQLLDMTDNDLVKDHLRHLMGGRTCVENELLYRFVFPERPGALLKFLDMFSLRWNITLFHYRAQGESGANVLVGLQVPLEDEEEFNARAAALGYDYQDERENEAYKMMTSYGA
;
A
#
# COMPACT_ATOMS: atom_id res chain seq x y z
N MET A 1 -49.69 23.16 -7.62
CA MET A 1 -48.62 22.50 -6.86
C MET A 1 -48.37 23.25 -5.53
N ALA A 2 -49.35 23.32 -4.70
CA ALA A 2 -49.25 23.98 -3.42
C ALA A 2 -50.38 23.53 -2.48
N THR A 3 -50.47 22.22 -2.20
CA THR A 3 -51.46 21.68 -1.23
C THR A 3 -51.13 20.24 -0.86
N LEU A 4 -49.91 19.96 -0.39
CA LEU A 4 -49.53 18.64 0.21
C LEU A 4 -48.43 18.71 1.27
N LEU A 5 -48.35 19.83 2.01
CA LEU A 5 -47.33 20.04 3.05
C LEU A 5 -47.91 20.40 4.45
N GLU A 6 -49.14 20.03 4.74
CA GLU A 6 -49.73 20.41 6.04
C GLU A 6 -50.15 19.29 7.03
N PRO A 7 -49.60 18.09 7.05
CA PRO A 7 -49.73 17.24 8.24
C PRO A 7 -48.53 17.25 9.22
N HIS A 8 -47.39 17.86 8.85
CA HIS A 8 -46.21 17.80 9.75
C HIS A 8 -46.08 18.97 10.74
N ARG A 9 -46.87 20.04 10.61
CA ARG A 9 -46.82 21.15 11.57
C ARG A 9 -47.78 21.02 12.78
N ALA A 10 -48.72 20.09 12.74
CA ALA A 10 -49.65 19.86 13.85
C ALA A 10 -49.07 18.96 14.96
N LEU A 11 -47.98 18.24 14.73
CA LEU A 11 -47.34 17.36 15.72
C LEU A 11 -46.21 18.00 16.52
N CYS A 12 -45.72 19.17 16.10
CA CYS A 12 -44.69 19.94 16.85
C CYS A 12 -45.25 20.96 17.86
N GLY A 13 -46.53 21.19 17.87
CA GLY A 13 -47.16 22.17 18.77
C GLY A 13 -47.61 21.63 20.13
N LEU A 14 -47.51 20.33 20.38
CA LEU A 14 -47.96 19.67 21.61
C LEU A 14 -46.83 19.31 22.61
N ALA A 15 -45.62 19.72 22.37
CA ALA A 15 -44.46 19.41 23.22
C ALA A 15 -44.06 20.52 24.18
N GLN A 16 -44.93 21.54 24.43
CA GLN A 16 -44.67 22.59 25.40
C GLN A 16 -45.82 22.74 26.43
N LEU A 17 -46.16 21.67 27.09
CA LEU A 17 -46.84 21.77 28.39
C LEU A 17 -46.19 20.77 29.34
N LYS A 18 -45.35 21.30 30.19
CA LYS A 18 -44.73 20.62 31.33
C LYS A 18 -45.78 20.42 32.40
N ASP A 19 -46.07 19.20 32.77
CA ASP A 19 -46.43 18.81 34.11
C ASP A 19 -45.84 17.43 34.45
N PRO A 20 -45.09 17.31 35.56
CA PRO A 20 -44.37 16.06 35.88
C PRO A 20 -45.22 15.16 36.77
N GLY A 21 -46.01 14.28 36.16
CA GLY A 21 -46.82 13.42 37.02
C GLY A 21 -47.62 12.29 36.37
N ARG A 22 -47.52 12.06 35.09
CA ARG A 22 -48.13 10.86 34.47
C ARG A 22 -47.27 10.29 33.34
N GLY A 23 -46.45 9.35 33.69
CA GLY A 23 -45.74 8.52 32.72
C GLY A 23 -46.65 7.38 32.22
N CYS A 24 -46.35 6.94 31.02
CA CYS A 24 -46.81 5.72 30.37
C CYS A 24 -48.25 5.69 29.84
N GLU A 25 -48.46 6.28 28.66
CA GLU A 25 -49.48 5.78 27.71
C GLU A 25 -49.17 6.15 26.25
N CYS A 26 -48.10 6.91 25.98
CA CYS A 26 -47.73 7.28 24.60
C CYS A 26 -46.71 6.34 23.92
N MET A 27 -46.15 5.39 24.63
CA MET A 27 -45.14 4.47 24.04
C MET A 27 -45.75 3.20 23.39
N GLU A 28 -46.98 2.84 23.68
CA GLU A 28 -47.67 1.68 23.03
C GLU A 28 -48.22 2.03 21.65
N LEU A 29 -48.63 3.28 21.42
CA LEU A 29 -49.15 3.69 20.10
C LEU A 29 -48.05 3.85 19.03
N ILE A 30 -46.79 3.95 19.42
CA ILE A 30 -45.67 4.02 18.48
C ILE A 30 -45.16 2.62 18.09
N ARG A 31 -45.39 1.62 18.94
CA ARG A 31 -45.03 0.22 18.66
C ARG A 31 -45.94 -0.41 17.60
N ASP A 32 -47.25 -0.12 17.65
CA ASP A 32 -48.21 -0.68 16.70
C ASP A 32 -48.11 -0.08 15.28
N CYS A 33 -47.47 1.06 15.10
CA CYS A 33 -47.18 1.62 13.76
C CYS A 33 -45.92 1.04 13.10
N CYS A 34 -45.01 0.43 13.87
CA CYS A 34 -43.80 -0.20 13.31
C CYS A 34 -44.04 -1.67 12.90
N ASP A 35 -44.96 -2.37 13.55
CA ASP A 35 -45.21 -3.77 13.24
C ASP A 35 -46.11 -4.01 12.00
N MET A 36 -46.79 -2.97 11.48
CA MET A 36 -47.61 -3.08 10.26
C MET A 36 -46.79 -2.94 8.94
N ARG A 37 -45.50 -2.82 9.00
CA ARG A 37 -44.62 -2.87 7.79
C ARG A 37 -44.00 -4.20 7.47
N ALA A 38 -44.22 -5.22 8.31
CA ALA A 38 -43.68 -6.56 8.15
C ALA A 38 -44.63 -7.59 7.54
N LEU A 39 -45.88 -7.23 7.25
CA LEU A 39 -46.82 -8.13 6.56
C LEU A 39 -47.23 -7.55 5.21
N GLY A 40 -46.56 -8.02 4.18
CA GLY A 40 -46.92 -7.76 2.79
C GLY A 40 -48.24 -8.40 2.43
N ALA A 41 -49.28 -7.64 2.36
CA ALA A 41 -50.49 -7.96 1.62
C ALA A 41 -51.36 -6.73 1.48
N VAL A 42 -51.31 -6.10 0.33
CA VAL A 42 -52.53 -5.54 -0.32
C VAL A 42 -52.31 -5.60 -1.83
N SER A 43 -52.99 -6.53 -2.43
CA SER A 43 -53.25 -6.63 -3.85
C SER A 43 -54.35 -5.65 -4.26
N GLY A 44 -54.15 -5.03 -5.44
CA GLY A 44 -55.25 -4.65 -6.27
C GLY A 44 -55.72 -3.20 -6.18
N LEU A 45 -55.46 -2.47 -7.27
CA LEU A 45 -56.48 -1.64 -7.92
C LEU A 45 -55.97 -1.23 -9.32
N GLN A 46 -56.78 -1.59 -10.29
CA GLN A 46 -56.68 -1.27 -11.69
C GLN A 46 -56.93 0.23 -11.97
N ALA A 47 -56.22 0.77 -12.91
CA ALA A 47 -56.71 1.87 -13.71
C ALA A 47 -56.01 1.92 -15.07
N THR A 48 -56.80 1.97 -16.05
CA THR A 48 -56.84 1.84 -17.46
C THR A 48 -56.16 2.93 -18.30
N HIS A 49 -55.72 2.51 -19.49
CA HIS A 49 -55.56 3.21 -20.79
C HIS A 49 -54.37 4.18 -20.94
N SER A 50 -53.61 4.14 -22.03
CA SER A 50 -53.83 3.81 -23.46
C SER A 50 -52.51 3.68 -24.25
N ARG A 51 -52.48 2.71 -25.15
CA ARG A 51 -51.96 2.63 -26.54
C ARG A 51 -50.64 3.34 -26.92
N PHE A 52 -49.63 2.58 -27.36
CA PHE A 52 -49.22 2.40 -28.77
C PHE A 52 -47.90 1.58 -28.86
N GLY A 53 -47.93 0.60 -29.76
CA GLY A 53 -46.83 0.22 -30.65
C GLY A 53 -46.14 -1.12 -30.39
N ARG A 54 -46.52 -2.12 -31.13
CA ARG A 54 -45.94 -3.48 -31.25
C ARG A 54 -44.50 -3.46 -31.77
N HIS A 55 -43.66 -4.36 -31.29
CA HIS A 55 -43.02 -5.35 -32.17
C HIS A 55 -42.55 -6.56 -31.32
N GLU A 56 -42.94 -7.72 -31.82
CA GLU A 56 -42.64 -9.06 -31.29
C GLU A 56 -41.20 -9.45 -31.60
N LEU A 57 -40.60 -10.19 -30.73
CA LEU A 57 -39.75 -11.35 -31.05
C LEU A 57 -39.65 -12.25 -29.80
N GLY A 58 -40.17 -13.44 -29.96
CA GLY A 58 -40.23 -14.45 -28.91
C GLY A 58 -38.95 -15.21 -28.73
N PHE A 59 -38.74 -15.73 -27.51
CA PHE A 59 -37.95 -16.92 -27.27
C PHE A 59 -38.57 -17.76 -26.16
N HIS A 60 -38.78 -19.01 -26.46
CA HIS A 60 -39.26 -20.08 -25.60
C HIS A 60 -38.26 -20.41 -24.50
N ALA A 61 -38.70 -20.57 -23.28
CA ALA A 61 -38.02 -21.34 -22.27
C ALA A 61 -39.01 -22.29 -21.59
N SER A 62 -38.70 -23.57 -21.70
CA SER A 62 -39.44 -24.71 -21.17
C SER A 62 -39.05 -24.89 -19.68
N VAL A 63 -40.10 -24.92 -18.85
CA VAL A 63 -40.02 -25.34 -17.45
C VAL A 63 -40.35 -26.83 -17.35
N LYS A 64 -39.49 -27.63 -16.72
CA LYS A 64 -39.84 -28.93 -16.15
C LYS A 64 -39.42 -28.95 -14.68
N GLY A 65 -40.40 -29.02 -13.83
CA GLY A 65 -40.26 -29.24 -12.40
C GLY A 65 -39.97 -30.71 -12.04
N PHE A 66 -39.41 -30.93 -10.88
CA PHE A 66 -39.60 -32.17 -10.11
C PHE A 66 -39.60 -31.89 -8.59
N SER A 67 -40.49 -32.61 -7.93
CA SER A 67 -40.98 -32.50 -6.58
C SER A 67 -40.11 -33.13 -5.50
N ARG A 68 -40.35 -32.66 -4.27
CA ARG A 68 -40.08 -33.18 -2.92
C ARG A 68 -40.10 -34.72 -2.72
N HIS A 69 -39.27 -35.20 -1.80
CA HIS A 69 -39.60 -36.06 -0.60
C HIS A 69 -38.32 -36.16 0.25
N GLU A 70 -38.32 -35.78 1.43
CA GLU A 70 -38.59 -36.20 2.81
C GLU A 70 -37.78 -37.41 3.32
N LEU A 71 -37.12 -37.17 4.44
CA LEU A 71 -36.98 -37.97 5.68
C LEU A 71 -36.17 -39.27 5.71
N GLY A 72 -35.33 -39.37 6.73
CA GLY A 72 -35.07 -40.61 7.41
C GLY A 72 -33.76 -40.74 8.19
N PHE A 73 -33.91 -40.83 9.44
CA PHE A 73 -33.00 -41.02 10.57
C PHE A 73 -32.24 -42.37 10.63
N TYR A 74 -31.14 -42.39 11.43
CA TYR A 74 -30.52 -43.47 12.22
C TYR A 74 -29.57 -44.48 11.56
N GLY A 75 -28.44 -44.68 12.28
CA GLY A 75 -27.87 -45.99 12.48
C GLY A 75 -26.34 -46.04 12.54
N SER A 76 -25.82 -46.05 13.74
CA SER A 76 -24.48 -46.52 14.12
C SER A 76 -24.29 -47.99 13.74
N VAL A 77 -23.07 -48.39 13.26
CA VAL A 77 -22.40 -49.64 13.72
C VAL A 77 -20.93 -49.66 13.37
N LYS A 78 -20.13 -50.16 14.30
CA LYS A 78 -18.69 -50.44 14.37
C LYS A 78 -18.21 -51.50 13.38
N GLY A 79 -16.91 -51.47 13.07
CA GLY A 79 -16.22 -52.73 12.83
C GLY A 79 -14.96 -52.68 11.97
N PHE A 80 -13.79 -52.79 12.57
CA PHE A 80 -12.57 -53.54 12.27
C PHE A 80 -12.04 -53.70 10.83
N GLY A 81 -10.74 -53.41 10.68
CA GLY A 81 -9.92 -54.03 9.63
C GLY A 81 -8.59 -53.35 9.41
N THR A 82 -7.53 -54.00 9.82
CA THR A 82 -6.11 -53.67 9.84
C THR A 82 -5.44 -53.64 8.46
N PRO A 83 -4.12 -53.30 8.34
CA PRO A 83 -3.53 -52.58 7.23
C PRO A 83 -2.76 -53.45 6.25
N VAL A 84 -2.60 -53.01 5.02
CA VAL A 84 -1.69 -53.63 4.03
C VAL A 84 -0.57 -52.65 3.72
N LYS A 85 0.63 -53.07 4.12
CA LYS A 85 1.94 -52.55 3.66
C LYS A 85 2.16 -52.88 2.19
N ARG A 86 2.58 -51.88 1.40
CA ARG A 86 3.35 -52.15 0.17
C ARG A 86 4.57 -51.27 0.11
N SER A 87 5.69 -51.99 0.12
CA SER A 87 7.06 -51.53 -0.04
C SER A 87 7.35 -51.09 -1.48
N TYR A 88 8.10 -50.00 -1.64
CA TYR A 88 8.81 -49.70 -2.88
C TYR A 88 10.31 -49.99 -2.72
N LYS A 89 10.76 -50.91 -3.54
CA LYS A 89 12.20 -51.24 -3.76
C LYS A 89 12.80 -50.28 -4.79
N ARG A 90 13.97 -49.80 -4.46
CA ARG A 90 14.96 -49.17 -5.36
C ARG A 90 15.39 -50.14 -6.44
N LEU A 91 15.68 -49.61 -7.64
CA LEU A 91 16.71 -50.16 -8.54
C LEU A 91 17.43 -49.02 -9.26
N CYS A 92 18.72 -49.05 -9.11
CA CYS A 92 19.73 -48.22 -9.79
C CYS A 92 20.23 -48.94 -11.06
N SER A 93 20.87 -48.12 -11.90
CA SER A 93 21.99 -48.42 -12.86
C SER A 93 21.60 -48.77 -14.29
N THR A 94 22.11 -48.12 -15.24
CA THR A 94 23.36 -48.00 -16.01
C THR A 94 23.15 -48.02 -17.53
N SER A 95 23.80 -47.07 -18.16
CA SER A 95 24.55 -47.07 -19.41
C SER A 95 23.94 -47.45 -20.78
N ALA A 96 23.99 -46.47 -21.65
CA ALA A 96 24.67 -46.37 -22.94
C ALA A 96 24.22 -47.24 -24.15
N THR A 97 24.10 -46.55 -25.25
CA THR A 97 24.62 -46.72 -26.62
C THR A 97 23.59 -46.83 -27.75
N HIS A 98 23.79 -45.92 -28.70
CA HIS A 98 23.63 -45.98 -30.17
C HIS A 98 22.53 -46.84 -30.84
N ALA A 99 21.71 -46.18 -31.66
CA ALA A 99 21.79 -46.31 -33.13
C ALA A 99 20.60 -45.65 -33.85
N SER A 100 20.93 -45.12 -34.99
CA SER A 100 20.18 -44.46 -36.03
C SER A 100 19.06 -45.30 -36.68
N SER A 101 17.96 -44.66 -37.15
CA SER A 101 17.53 -44.64 -38.55
C SER A 101 16.13 -44.04 -38.77
N LYS A 102 16.07 -43.01 -39.59
CA LYS A 102 15.19 -42.69 -40.73
C LYS A 102 13.68 -43.00 -40.66
N LEU A 103 12.84 -41.98 -40.82
CA LEU A 103 12.04 -41.58 -42.00
C LEU A 103 10.89 -40.61 -41.64
N SER A 104 10.80 -39.56 -42.42
CA SER A 104 9.79 -38.47 -42.45
C SER A 104 8.50 -38.94 -43.21
N PRO A 105 7.45 -38.11 -43.46
CA PRO A 105 7.33 -36.67 -43.35
C PRO A 105 5.91 -36.11 -42.94
N GLY A 106 5.88 -34.82 -42.62
CA GLY A 106 4.80 -33.94 -43.08
C GLY A 106 3.89 -33.31 -42.04
N SER A 107 4.16 -32.10 -41.70
CA SER A 107 3.19 -30.99 -41.72
C SER A 107 3.85 -29.65 -41.29
N ALA A 108 3.43 -28.62 -41.97
CA ALA A 108 4.01 -27.28 -42.06
C ALA A 108 4.07 -26.53 -40.74
N ILE A 109 5.23 -26.01 -40.42
CA ILE A 109 5.46 -24.99 -39.39
C ILE A 109 5.82 -23.70 -40.12
N ILE A 110 5.09 -22.63 -39.84
CA ILE A 110 5.39 -21.28 -40.30
C ILE A 110 6.55 -20.77 -39.41
N GLU A 111 7.73 -20.68 -39.99
CA GLU A 111 8.89 -19.99 -39.40
C GLU A 111 8.71 -18.49 -39.47
N SER A 112 8.78 -17.82 -38.32
CA SER A 112 9.07 -16.40 -38.24
C SER A 112 10.55 -16.21 -38.00
N THR A 113 11.25 -15.77 -39.02
CA THR A 113 12.68 -15.48 -39.05
C THR A 113 13.05 -14.34 -38.12
N LEU A 114 13.88 -14.63 -37.12
CA LEU A 114 14.72 -13.68 -36.41
C LEU A 114 16.07 -13.54 -37.15
N PRO A 115 16.62 -12.34 -37.34
CA PRO A 115 17.96 -12.23 -37.91
C PRO A 115 19.01 -12.54 -36.82
N THR A 116 19.82 -13.54 -37.07
CA THR A 116 21.06 -13.83 -36.36
C THR A 116 22.09 -12.75 -36.72
N VAL A 117 22.59 -12.03 -35.71
CA VAL A 117 23.75 -11.15 -35.84
C VAL A 117 24.98 -11.93 -35.42
N ASP A 118 25.90 -12.02 -36.37
CA ASP A 118 27.17 -12.72 -36.30
C ASP A 118 28.12 -12.04 -35.30
N GLY A 119 28.84 -12.84 -34.54
CA GLY A 119 29.73 -12.36 -33.49
C GLY A 119 31.03 -11.76 -34.01
N SER A 120 31.21 -10.48 -33.76
CA SER A 120 32.56 -9.90 -33.62
C SER A 120 32.56 -9.00 -32.37
N ARG A 121 33.27 -9.49 -31.34
CA ARG A 121 33.60 -8.68 -30.16
C ARG A 121 34.48 -7.50 -30.62
N SER A 122 33.92 -6.32 -30.56
CA SER A 122 34.68 -5.09 -30.43
C SER A 122 34.30 -4.51 -29.06
N ASP A 123 35.29 -4.40 -28.17
CA ASP A 123 35.23 -3.73 -26.90
C ASP A 123 34.83 -2.26 -27.12
N ILE A 124 33.56 -1.97 -26.96
CA ILE A 124 33.09 -0.59 -26.76
C ILE A 124 32.65 -0.54 -25.29
N SER A 125 33.57 -0.13 -24.43
CA SER A 125 33.24 0.42 -23.12
C SER A 125 32.52 1.74 -23.37
N THR A 126 31.22 1.70 -23.64
CA THR A 126 30.36 2.86 -23.48
C THR A 126 30.09 2.98 -22.00
N SER A 127 30.90 3.79 -21.32
CA SER A 127 30.53 4.45 -20.10
C SER A 127 29.19 5.15 -20.40
N LEU A 128 28.09 4.63 -19.82
CA LEU A 128 26.83 5.38 -19.74
C LEU A 128 27.18 6.74 -19.15
N PRO A 129 26.70 7.85 -19.73
CA PRO A 129 26.91 9.14 -19.10
C PRO A 129 26.32 9.06 -17.71
N ASP A 130 27.13 9.40 -16.71
CA ASP A 130 26.63 9.67 -15.35
C ASP A 130 25.37 10.49 -15.50
N VAL A 131 24.26 9.92 -15.01
CA VAL A 131 23.01 10.66 -14.89
C VAL A 131 23.36 11.84 -13.98
N ALA A 132 23.56 13.00 -14.59
CA ALA A 132 23.89 14.21 -13.89
C ALA A 132 22.77 14.44 -12.87
N ALA A 133 23.01 13.99 -11.64
CA ALA A 133 22.25 14.42 -10.49
C ALA A 133 22.26 15.95 -10.55
N SER A 134 21.08 16.57 -10.50
CA SER A 134 20.98 18.03 -10.36
C SER A 134 21.93 18.43 -9.25
N PRO A 135 23.00 19.20 -9.53
CA PRO A 135 24.18 19.26 -8.64
C PRO A 135 23.97 20.00 -7.33
N HIS A 136 22.73 20.33 -6.95
CA HIS A 136 22.42 21.22 -5.84
C HIS A 136 21.34 20.72 -4.86
N LEU A 137 20.76 19.53 -5.05
CA LEU A 137 19.75 19.06 -4.09
C LEU A 137 20.42 18.45 -2.85
N LEU A 138 19.98 18.89 -1.66
CA LEU A 138 20.42 18.35 -0.39
C LEU A 138 20.01 16.86 -0.29
N ARG A 139 20.99 15.99 -0.03
CA ARG A 139 20.74 14.57 0.23
C ARG A 139 20.45 14.38 1.72
N VAL A 140 19.38 13.69 2.03
CA VAL A 140 18.93 13.47 3.42
C VAL A 140 18.45 12.04 3.60
N HIS A 141 18.69 11.50 4.78
CA HIS A 141 18.14 10.20 5.17
C HIS A 141 16.69 10.39 5.64
N PRO A 142 15.75 9.45 5.34
CA PRO A 142 14.37 9.54 5.80
C PRO A 142 14.24 9.70 7.32
N ASP A 143 15.10 9.04 8.09
CA ASP A 143 15.08 9.10 9.56
C ASP A 143 15.53 10.44 10.14
N SER A 144 16.05 11.37 9.31
CA SER A 144 16.45 12.70 9.77
C SER A 144 15.26 13.59 10.20
N LEU A 145 14.04 13.21 9.83
CA LEU A 145 12.80 13.84 10.27
C LEU A 145 11.81 12.78 10.70
N GLN A 146 11.64 12.60 11.99
CA GLN A 146 10.65 11.72 12.59
C GLN A 146 9.89 12.49 13.66
N TYR A 147 8.60 12.22 13.80
CA TYR A 147 7.76 12.76 14.84
C TYR A 147 6.65 11.77 15.23
N GLU A 148 6.01 12.03 16.34
CA GLU A 148 5.00 11.16 16.92
C GLU A 148 3.85 10.86 15.93
N ALA A 149 3.35 9.64 15.95
CA ALA A 149 2.26 9.21 15.06
C ALA A 149 1.03 10.13 15.20
N GLY A 150 0.59 10.69 14.09
CA GLY A 150 -0.54 11.63 14.04
C GLY A 150 -0.16 13.10 14.23
N HIS A 151 1.08 13.42 14.63
CA HIS A 151 1.55 14.79 14.70
C HIS A 151 1.58 15.44 13.31
N LEU A 152 1.13 16.69 13.21
CA LEU A 152 1.19 17.46 11.96
C LEU A 152 2.53 18.20 11.89
N GLY A 153 3.45 17.67 11.09
CA GLY A 153 4.81 18.21 10.94
C GLY A 153 5.13 18.67 9.52
N GLY A 154 6.41 18.78 9.21
CA GLY A 154 6.92 19.13 7.87
C GLY A 154 6.89 20.63 7.54
N ILE A 155 6.31 21.51 8.38
CA ILE A 155 6.30 22.97 8.15
C ILE A 155 7.30 23.62 9.12
N SER A 156 8.28 24.35 8.57
CA SER A 156 9.19 25.17 9.35
C SER A 156 8.55 26.55 9.65
N GLU A 157 8.67 27.02 10.88
CA GLU A 157 8.23 28.38 11.27
C GLU A 157 8.93 29.49 10.47
N ASN A 158 10.06 29.17 9.82
CA ASN A 158 10.84 30.11 9.02
C ASN A 158 10.32 30.30 7.58
N THR A 159 9.35 29.53 7.12
CA THR A 159 8.86 29.60 5.72
C THR A 159 7.81 30.68 5.49
N ALA A 160 7.29 31.30 6.53
CA ALA A 160 6.27 32.36 6.44
C ALA A 160 6.77 33.68 5.79
N SER A 161 8.10 33.84 5.56
CA SER A 161 8.68 35.09 5.07
C SER A 161 9.16 35.06 3.61
N ALA A 162 9.03 33.95 2.89
CA ALA A 162 9.51 33.83 1.51
C ALA A 162 8.45 34.07 0.41
N ALA A 163 7.33 34.67 0.77
CA ALA A 163 6.31 35.09 -0.21
C ALA A 163 6.74 36.42 -0.86
N GLY A 164 7.43 36.37 -1.96
CA GLY A 164 7.74 37.58 -2.71
C GLY A 164 8.88 37.47 -3.72
N GLU A 165 8.69 36.75 -4.80
CA GLU A 165 9.30 37.13 -6.09
C GLU A 165 8.33 36.71 -7.20
N ASP A 166 7.69 37.71 -7.80
CA ASP A 166 6.89 37.57 -9.03
C ASP A 166 7.78 37.06 -10.18
N ARG A 167 7.65 35.76 -10.46
CA ARG A 167 8.17 35.20 -11.72
C ARG A 167 7.02 35.17 -12.73
N GLU A 168 7.04 36.06 -13.69
CA GLU A 168 6.04 36.28 -14.75
C GLU A 168 5.63 35.03 -15.57
N GLN A 169 6.28 33.87 -15.36
CA GLN A 169 6.02 32.63 -16.12
C GLN A 169 5.44 31.47 -15.31
N VAL A 170 5.25 31.63 -14.00
CA VAL A 170 4.79 30.54 -13.13
C VAL A 170 3.26 30.55 -13.06
N PRO A 171 2.57 29.40 -13.23
CA PRO A 171 1.11 29.34 -13.13
C PRO A 171 0.62 29.82 -11.77
N THR A 172 -0.21 30.85 -11.75
CA THR A 172 -0.81 31.39 -10.54
C THR A 172 -1.84 30.41 -9.98
N ALA A 173 -2.18 30.51 -8.69
CA ALA A 173 -3.23 29.71 -8.08
C ALA A 173 -4.59 29.87 -8.78
N MET A 174 -4.88 31.05 -9.36
CA MET A 174 -6.09 31.28 -10.15
C MET A 174 -6.04 30.52 -11.50
N SER A 175 -4.88 30.40 -12.11
CA SER A 175 -4.73 29.62 -13.34
C SER A 175 -5.01 28.14 -13.11
N TYR A 176 -4.65 27.58 -11.93
CA TYR A 176 -4.99 26.20 -11.56
C TYR A 176 -6.49 26.01 -11.38
N LEU A 177 -7.21 26.95 -10.72
CA LEU A 177 -8.66 26.88 -10.62
C LEU A 177 -9.33 26.80 -11.99
N THR A 178 -8.92 27.67 -12.91
CA THR A 178 -9.43 27.66 -14.30
C THR A 178 -9.12 26.34 -15.02
N ARG A 179 -7.89 25.82 -14.88
CA ARG A 179 -7.48 24.55 -15.50
C ARG A 179 -8.26 23.36 -14.95
N ILE A 180 -8.57 23.35 -13.63
CA ILE A 180 -9.37 22.31 -12.97
C ILE A 180 -10.81 22.34 -13.50
N LEU A 181 -11.44 23.52 -13.51
CA LEU A 181 -12.82 23.71 -13.97
C LEU A 181 -13.01 23.41 -15.46
N THR A 182 -11.96 23.57 -16.28
CA THR A 182 -11.98 23.27 -17.73
C THR A 182 -11.41 21.89 -18.06
N SER A 183 -11.17 21.05 -17.06
CA SER A 183 -10.58 19.74 -17.23
C SER A 183 -11.55 18.77 -17.93
N LYS A 184 -11.01 17.86 -18.74
CA LYS A 184 -11.78 16.86 -19.52
C LYS A 184 -11.74 15.47 -18.87
N VAL A 185 -11.41 15.36 -17.57
CA VAL A 185 -11.19 14.06 -16.91
C VAL A 185 -12.40 13.12 -17.03
N TYR A 186 -13.61 13.67 -17.05
CA TYR A 186 -14.85 12.87 -17.06
C TYR A 186 -15.14 12.15 -18.38
N ASP A 187 -14.32 12.34 -19.39
CA ASP A 187 -14.36 11.50 -20.60
C ASP A 187 -13.91 10.05 -20.29
N VAL A 188 -13.14 9.85 -19.22
CA VAL A 188 -12.58 8.54 -18.82
C VAL A 188 -12.76 8.24 -17.32
N ALA A 189 -12.75 9.25 -16.47
CA ALA A 189 -12.93 9.11 -15.04
C ALA A 189 -14.41 9.13 -14.67
N VAL A 190 -14.75 8.43 -13.60
CA VAL A 190 -16.07 8.54 -12.97
C VAL A 190 -15.98 9.49 -11.77
N GLU A 191 -17.06 10.20 -11.47
CA GLU A 191 -17.21 10.88 -10.20
C GLU A 191 -17.35 9.82 -9.11
N THR A 192 -16.30 9.64 -8.30
CA THR A 192 -16.29 8.60 -7.28
C THR A 192 -17.12 9.01 -6.07
N PRO A 193 -17.74 8.05 -5.35
CA PRO A 193 -18.51 8.39 -4.17
C PRO A 193 -17.63 8.89 -3.01
N LEU A 194 -18.24 9.72 -2.15
CA LEU A 194 -17.75 10.08 -0.84
C LEU A 194 -18.59 9.32 0.19
N GLU A 195 -18.00 8.30 0.84
CA GLU A 195 -18.71 7.35 1.68
C GLU A 195 -18.26 7.41 3.14
N PRO A 196 -19.15 7.29 4.14
CA PRO A 196 -18.76 7.22 5.54
C PRO A 196 -18.04 5.91 5.85
N ALA A 197 -16.97 5.98 6.65
CA ALA A 197 -16.32 4.83 7.28
C ALA A 197 -16.88 4.62 8.69
N THR A 198 -18.05 4.02 8.79
CA THR A 198 -18.87 4.00 10.01
C THR A 198 -18.16 3.37 11.21
N LYS A 199 -17.58 2.18 11.03
CA LYS A 199 -16.89 1.48 12.13
C LYS A 199 -15.64 2.23 12.60
N LEU A 200 -14.90 2.80 11.66
CA LEU A 200 -13.72 3.58 11.97
C LEU A 200 -14.11 4.89 12.67
N SER A 201 -15.17 5.56 12.19
CA SER A 201 -15.71 6.76 12.82
C SER A 201 -16.15 6.51 14.27
N GLU A 202 -16.87 5.42 14.53
CA GLU A 202 -17.24 4.99 15.88
C GLU A 202 -16.01 4.76 16.77
N ARG A 203 -14.97 4.08 16.25
CA ARG A 203 -13.75 3.79 17.00
C ARG A 203 -12.95 5.04 17.35
N VAL A 204 -12.87 6.00 16.44
CA VAL A 204 -12.08 7.22 16.59
C VAL A 204 -12.89 8.34 17.27
N GLY A 205 -14.19 8.39 17.03
CA GLY A 205 -15.11 9.42 17.52
C GLY A 205 -15.16 10.68 16.66
N ALA A 206 -14.67 10.60 15.41
CA ALA A 206 -14.72 11.62 14.38
C ALA A 206 -15.42 11.09 13.14
N ASP A 207 -16.06 11.90 12.32
CA ASP A 207 -16.76 11.48 11.10
C ASP A 207 -15.76 11.32 9.94
N ILE A 208 -15.31 10.09 9.72
CA ILE A 208 -14.36 9.78 8.64
C ILE A 208 -15.12 9.44 7.36
N LEU A 209 -14.86 10.21 6.31
CA LEU A 209 -15.42 10.04 4.98
C LEU A 209 -14.32 9.56 4.01
N LEU A 210 -14.64 8.60 3.16
CA LEU A 210 -13.72 8.00 2.19
C LEU A 210 -14.02 8.52 0.79
N LYS A 211 -13.07 9.21 0.18
CA LYS A 211 -13.13 9.56 -1.25
C LYS A 211 -12.54 8.42 -2.07
N ARG A 212 -13.42 7.66 -2.74
CA ARG A 212 -13.18 6.33 -3.27
C ARG A 212 -12.53 6.31 -4.67
N GLU A 213 -11.31 6.86 -4.80
CA GLU A 213 -10.56 6.82 -6.05
C GLU A 213 -10.07 5.42 -6.47
N ASP A 214 -10.08 4.47 -5.54
CA ASP A 214 -9.88 3.05 -5.78
C ASP A 214 -10.97 2.42 -6.68
N LEU A 215 -12.14 3.07 -6.82
CA LEU A 215 -13.25 2.63 -7.69
C LEU A 215 -13.16 3.17 -9.13
N GLN A 216 -12.10 3.86 -9.49
CA GLN A 216 -11.89 4.30 -10.88
C GLN A 216 -11.70 3.09 -11.84
N PRO A 217 -11.97 3.24 -13.14
CA PRO A 217 -11.87 2.14 -14.13
C PRO A 217 -10.53 1.41 -14.15
N VAL A 218 -9.42 2.07 -13.74
CA VAL A 218 -8.09 1.46 -13.59
C VAL A 218 -7.64 1.41 -12.12
N PHE A 219 -8.61 1.39 -11.21
CA PHE A 219 -8.43 1.25 -9.77
C PHE A 219 -7.48 2.29 -9.13
N SER A 220 -7.37 3.49 -9.71
CA SER A 220 -6.60 4.61 -9.13
C SER A 220 -6.92 5.95 -9.78
N PHE A 221 -6.66 7.03 -9.05
CA PHE A 221 -6.88 8.41 -9.51
C PHE A 221 -5.98 8.85 -10.69
N LYS A 222 -4.89 8.14 -10.96
CA LYS A 222 -3.84 8.56 -11.92
C LYS A 222 -4.37 8.80 -13.33
N LEU A 223 -5.45 8.12 -13.74
CA LEU A 223 -6.06 8.35 -15.05
C LEU A 223 -6.54 9.79 -15.25
N ARG A 224 -6.97 10.50 -14.19
CA ARG A 224 -7.46 11.89 -14.27
C ARG A 224 -6.41 12.82 -14.86
N GLY A 225 -5.22 12.86 -14.21
CA GLY A 225 -4.12 13.71 -14.67
C GLY A 225 -3.55 13.28 -16.03
N ALA A 226 -3.34 11.98 -16.24
CA ALA A 226 -2.85 11.45 -17.50
C ALA A 226 -3.77 11.84 -18.66
N TYR A 227 -5.07 11.60 -18.51
CA TYR A 227 -6.04 11.97 -19.55
C TYR A 227 -6.15 13.48 -19.74
N ASN A 228 -6.19 14.28 -18.66
CA ASN A 228 -6.31 15.72 -18.78
C ASN A 228 -5.15 16.35 -19.55
N MET A 229 -3.90 15.89 -19.30
CA MET A 229 -2.75 16.33 -20.07
C MET A 229 -2.85 15.87 -21.53
N MET A 230 -3.09 14.58 -21.77
CA MET A 230 -3.09 14.02 -23.12
C MET A 230 -4.24 14.56 -23.98
N SER A 231 -5.39 14.87 -23.40
CA SER A 231 -6.55 15.44 -24.12
C SER A 231 -6.33 16.89 -24.60
N ARG A 232 -5.29 17.55 -24.14
CA ARG A 232 -4.89 18.91 -24.56
C ARG A 232 -3.85 18.90 -25.67
N LEU A 233 -3.29 17.75 -26.01
CA LEU A 233 -2.35 17.61 -27.12
C LEU A 233 -3.03 17.81 -28.45
N SER A 234 -2.31 18.40 -29.42
CA SER A 234 -2.77 18.51 -30.79
C SER A 234 -2.87 17.14 -31.45
N ARG A 235 -3.64 17.01 -32.53
CA ARG A 235 -3.74 15.75 -33.26
C ARG A 235 -2.38 15.29 -33.79
N GLU A 236 -1.53 16.21 -34.23
CA GLU A 236 -0.17 15.93 -34.69
C GLU A 236 0.72 15.36 -33.58
N GLN A 237 0.59 15.87 -32.35
CA GLN A 237 1.29 15.34 -31.18
C GLN A 237 0.78 13.94 -30.80
N LEU A 238 -0.54 13.73 -30.84
CA LEU A 238 -1.14 12.42 -30.58
C LEU A 238 -0.76 11.37 -31.65
N ASP A 239 -0.60 11.79 -32.91
CA ASP A 239 -0.18 10.90 -34.00
C ASP A 239 1.29 10.45 -33.86
N LYS A 240 2.17 11.29 -33.32
CA LYS A 240 3.53 10.89 -32.90
C LYS A 240 3.48 9.93 -31.72
N GLY A 241 2.45 9.98 -30.92
CA GLY A 241 2.23 9.13 -29.74
C GLY A 241 2.83 9.70 -28.47
N VAL A 242 2.62 8.97 -27.39
CA VAL A 242 3.09 9.32 -26.04
C VAL A 242 4.02 8.26 -25.49
N ILE A 243 4.80 8.64 -24.49
CA ILE A 243 5.68 7.72 -23.77
C ILE A 243 5.69 8.08 -22.28
N CYS A 244 5.78 7.08 -21.40
CA CYS A 244 6.03 7.30 -19.98
C CYS A 244 6.90 6.19 -19.39
N SER A 245 7.50 6.48 -18.22
CA SER A 245 8.17 5.49 -17.37
C SER A 245 7.34 5.25 -16.13
N SER A 246 6.73 4.07 -16.02
CA SER A 246 5.98 3.65 -14.81
C SER A 246 5.61 2.18 -14.90
N ALA A 247 5.72 1.46 -13.77
CA ALA A 247 5.26 0.07 -13.63
C ALA A 247 3.91 -0.07 -12.91
N GLY A 248 3.29 1.04 -12.49
CA GLY A 248 2.09 1.04 -11.63
C GLY A 248 0.90 1.82 -12.20
N ASN A 249 0.24 2.55 -11.31
CA ASN A 249 -1.01 3.27 -11.57
C ASN A 249 -0.93 4.27 -12.71
N HIS A 250 0.20 4.97 -12.84
CA HIS A 250 0.39 5.94 -13.92
C HIS A 250 0.45 5.26 -15.30
N ALA A 251 1.12 4.12 -15.40
CA ALA A 251 1.18 3.32 -16.63
C ALA A 251 -0.22 2.93 -17.12
N GLN A 252 -1.08 2.46 -16.22
CA GLN A 252 -2.47 2.10 -16.54
C GLN A 252 -3.29 3.33 -16.92
N GLY A 253 -3.10 4.46 -16.23
CA GLY A 253 -3.74 5.74 -16.54
C GLY A 253 -3.40 6.25 -17.95
N VAL A 254 -2.11 6.21 -18.32
CA VAL A 254 -1.63 6.60 -19.66
C VAL A 254 -2.14 5.63 -20.72
N ALA A 255 -2.10 4.33 -20.47
CA ALA A 255 -2.59 3.31 -21.42
C ALA A 255 -4.09 3.47 -21.71
N LEU A 256 -4.91 3.68 -20.67
CA LEU A 256 -6.34 3.94 -20.82
C LEU A 256 -6.60 5.24 -21.59
N ALA A 257 -5.88 6.33 -21.23
CA ALA A 257 -5.99 7.61 -21.92
C ALA A 257 -5.63 7.50 -23.40
N ALA A 258 -4.53 6.79 -23.72
CA ALA A 258 -4.11 6.57 -25.10
C ALA A 258 -5.14 5.77 -25.91
N SER A 259 -5.68 4.71 -25.32
CA SER A 259 -6.75 3.92 -25.94
C SER A 259 -7.98 4.79 -26.26
N ARG A 260 -8.38 5.66 -25.34
CA ARG A 260 -9.52 6.58 -25.53
C ARG A 260 -9.27 7.63 -26.60
N LEU A 261 -8.06 8.21 -26.61
CA LEU A 261 -7.64 9.25 -27.57
C LEU A 261 -7.17 8.67 -28.91
N LYS A 262 -7.15 7.34 -29.04
CA LYS A 262 -6.67 6.62 -30.23
C LYS A 262 -5.26 7.05 -30.64
N CYS A 263 -4.36 7.12 -29.67
CA CYS A 263 -2.94 7.39 -29.91
C CYS A 263 -2.07 6.20 -29.45
N ASN A 264 -0.87 6.10 -30.01
CA ASN A 264 0.08 5.07 -29.63
C ASN A 264 0.75 5.46 -28.30
N ALA A 265 0.77 4.56 -27.34
CA ALA A 265 1.49 4.73 -26.07
C ALA A 265 2.61 3.70 -25.92
N VAL A 266 3.79 4.18 -25.58
CA VAL A 266 4.94 3.35 -25.15
C VAL A 266 5.10 3.51 -23.65
N ILE A 267 5.07 2.40 -22.94
CA ILE A 267 5.23 2.36 -21.49
C ILE A 267 6.52 1.63 -21.14
N CYS A 268 7.50 2.36 -20.66
CA CYS A 268 8.78 1.81 -20.23
C CYS A 268 8.70 1.37 -18.76
N MET A 269 9.17 0.17 -18.48
CA MET A 269 9.17 -0.44 -17.16
C MET A 269 10.52 -1.12 -16.90
N PRO A 270 11.00 -1.19 -15.66
CA PRO A 270 12.15 -1.99 -15.31
C PRO A 270 11.96 -3.46 -15.70
N VAL A 271 13.02 -4.15 -16.04
CA VAL A 271 12.98 -5.59 -16.38
C VAL A 271 12.52 -6.45 -15.20
N THR A 272 12.66 -5.92 -13.99
CA THR A 272 12.22 -6.54 -12.73
C THR A 272 10.71 -6.45 -12.48
N THR A 273 9.96 -5.71 -13.35
CA THR A 273 8.52 -5.50 -13.17
C THR A 273 7.75 -6.81 -13.25
N PRO A 274 6.92 -7.15 -12.24
CA PRO A 274 6.10 -8.35 -12.23
C PRO A 274 5.19 -8.48 -13.44
N GLU A 275 5.03 -9.72 -13.88
CA GLU A 275 4.29 -10.04 -15.11
C GLU A 275 2.84 -9.54 -15.08
N ILE A 276 2.20 -9.62 -13.93
CA ILE A 276 0.81 -9.16 -13.76
C ILE A 276 0.64 -7.67 -14.08
N LYS A 277 1.64 -6.84 -13.74
CA LYS A 277 1.60 -5.38 -13.97
C LYS A 277 1.74 -5.04 -15.45
N TRP A 278 2.79 -5.53 -16.12
CA TRP A 278 2.98 -5.20 -17.53
C TRP A 278 1.91 -5.84 -18.43
N LYS A 279 1.39 -7.03 -18.09
CA LYS A 279 0.23 -7.62 -18.78
C LYS A 279 -1.04 -6.78 -18.65
N SER A 280 -1.29 -6.18 -17.50
CA SER A 280 -2.44 -5.30 -17.29
C SER A 280 -2.39 -4.08 -18.21
N VAL A 281 -1.22 -3.45 -18.33
CA VAL A 281 -1.00 -2.32 -19.23
C VAL A 281 -1.13 -2.73 -20.72
N LYS A 282 -0.57 -3.89 -21.08
CA LYS A 282 -0.69 -4.42 -22.45
C LYS A 282 -2.15 -4.72 -22.83
N ARG A 283 -2.98 -5.19 -21.90
CA ARG A 283 -4.43 -5.40 -22.13
C ARG A 283 -5.18 -4.11 -22.42
N LEU A 284 -4.70 -2.97 -21.91
CA LEU A 284 -5.26 -1.65 -22.24
C LEU A 284 -4.84 -1.12 -23.62
N GLY A 285 -4.02 -1.87 -24.36
CA GLY A 285 -3.62 -1.56 -25.73
C GLY A 285 -2.30 -0.79 -25.87
N ALA A 286 -1.54 -0.57 -24.78
CA ALA A 286 -0.25 0.11 -24.84
C ALA A 286 0.90 -0.85 -25.20
N ASN A 287 1.95 -0.32 -25.82
CA ASN A 287 3.20 -1.01 -26.07
C ASN A 287 4.09 -0.95 -24.83
N VAL A 288 4.41 -2.10 -24.25
CA VAL A 288 5.27 -2.21 -23.07
C VAL A 288 6.69 -2.52 -23.50
N VAL A 289 7.65 -1.77 -22.97
CA VAL A 289 9.09 -1.98 -23.14
C VAL A 289 9.70 -2.21 -21.77
N LEU A 290 10.30 -3.39 -21.58
CA LEU A 290 11.03 -3.72 -20.36
C LEU A 290 12.51 -3.35 -20.57
N VAL A 291 13.02 -2.38 -19.81
CA VAL A 291 14.35 -1.82 -19.99
C VAL A 291 14.88 -1.21 -18.70
N GLY A 292 16.16 -1.40 -18.42
CA GLY A 292 16.82 -0.93 -17.20
C GLY A 292 16.50 -1.82 -15.98
N ASP A 293 17.38 -1.78 -15.00
CA ASP A 293 17.25 -2.52 -13.75
C ASP A 293 16.55 -1.69 -12.67
N SER A 294 16.57 -0.35 -12.81
CA SER A 294 16.00 0.61 -11.89
C SER A 294 14.96 1.52 -12.56
N TYR A 295 14.17 2.22 -11.71
CA TYR A 295 13.23 3.23 -12.20
C TYR A 295 13.97 4.40 -12.90
N ASP A 296 15.12 4.81 -12.36
CA ASP A 296 15.88 5.96 -12.87
C ASP A 296 16.45 5.66 -14.26
N GLU A 297 17.03 4.48 -14.47
CA GLU A 297 17.47 4.02 -15.78
C GLU A 297 16.33 3.93 -16.80
N THR A 298 15.21 3.35 -16.37
CA THR A 298 14.01 3.26 -17.21
C THR A 298 13.48 4.64 -17.59
N GLN A 299 13.51 5.60 -16.66
CA GLN A 299 13.09 6.97 -16.92
C GLN A 299 14.04 7.70 -17.86
N ALA A 300 15.35 7.53 -17.69
CA ALA A 300 16.36 8.11 -18.59
C ALA A 300 16.14 7.59 -20.02
N TYR A 301 15.98 6.27 -20.19
CA TYR A 301 15.67 5.66 -21.47
C TYR A 301 14.36 6.22 -22.09
N ALA A 302 13.31 6.33 -21.28
CA ALA A 302 12.02 6.83 -21.78
C ALA A 302 12.11 8.30 -22.22
N LYS A 303 12.89 9.15 -21.54
CA LYS A 303 13.14 10.56 -21.93
C LYS A 303 13.95 10.64 -23.21
N GLN A 304 15.06 9.90 -23.30
CA GLN A 304 15.87 9.83 -24.50
C GLN A 304 15.04 9.41 -25.72
N ARG A 305 14.28 8.34 -25.58
CA ARG A 305 13.41 7.83 -26.64
C ARG A 305 12.29 8.81 -27.02
N SER A 306 11.79 9.57 -26.04
CA SER A 306 10.83 10.66 -26.27
C SER A 306 11.36 11.70 -27.24
N GLU A 307 12.62 12.10 -27.06
CA GLU A 307 13.32 13.08 -27.92
C GLU A 307 13.61 12.49 -29.31
N GLU A 308 14.14 11.27 -29.37
CA GLU A 308 14.48 10.60 -30.64
C GLU A 308 13.26 10.34 -31.53
N GLU A 309 12.14 9.91 -30.96
CA GLU A 309 10.92 9.58 -31.71
C GLU A 309 9.93 10.78 -31.80
N GLY A 310 10.24 11.90 -31.13
CA GLY A 310 9.36 13.08 -31.05
C GLY A 310 8.03 12.79 -30.34
N ARG A 311 7.99 11.79 -29.46
CA ARG A 311 6.84 11.45 -28.62
C ARG A 311 6.71 12.44 -27.47
N ILE A 312 5.49 12.60 -26.98
CA ILE A 312 5.28 13.42 -25.79
C ILE A 312 5.48 12.56 -24.55
N PHE A 313 6.43 12.97 -23.69
CA PHE A 313 6.61 12.34 -22.39
C PHE A 313 5.48 12.76 -21.44
N VAL A 314 4.80 11.77 -20.83
CA VAL A 314 3.72 12.00 -19.85
C VAL A 314 4.26 11.74 -18.45
N PRO A 315 4.59 12.80 -17.67
CA PRO A 315 5.16 12.64 -16.34
C PRO A 315 4.11 12.13 -15.33
N PRO A 316 4.53 11.44 -14.24
CA PRO A 316 3.60 10.85 -13.29
C PRO A 316 2.92 11.85 -12.34
N PHE A 317 3.44 13.06 -12.17
CA PHE A 317 2.92 14.05 -11.21
C PHE A 317 3.27 15.49 -11.53
N ASP A 318 4.49 15.80 -11.99
CA ASP A 318 5.01 17.18 -12.07
C ASP A 318 4.73 17.83 -13.44
N HIS A 319 3.46 18.19 -13.63
CA HIS A 319 3.02 18.94 -14.81
C HIS A 319 1.70 19.66 -14.50
N PRO A 320 1.53 20.96 -14.90
CA PRO A 320 0.34 21.73 -14.57
C PRO A 320 -0.99 21.08 -14.97
N ASP A 321 -1.06 20.44 -16.12
CA ASP A 321 -2.28 19.77 -16.58
C ASP A 321 -2.55 18.45 -15.84
N ILE A 322 -1.51 17.74 -15.39
CA ILE A 322 -1.67 16.56 -14.53
C ILE A 322 -2.19 16.99 -13.16
N ILE A 323 -1.55 17.99 -12.54
CA ILE A 323 -1.97 18.56 -11.25
C ILE A 323 -3.43 19.02 -11.32
N ALA A 324 -3.81 19.74 -12.38
CA ALA A 324 -5.18 20.20 -12.59
C ALA A 324 -6.18 19.04 -12.73
N GLY A 325 -5.82 17.97 -13.45
CA GLY A 325 -6.63 16.76 -13.54
C GLY A 325 -6.91 16.15 -12.16
N GLN A 326 -5.90 16.08 -11.29
CA GLN A 326 -6.05 15.57 -9.92
C GLN A 326 -6.90 16.50 -9.04
N GLY A 327 -6.85 17.82 -9.27
CA GLY A 327 -7.63 18.82 -8.56
C GLY A 327 -9.15 18.64 -8.69
N THR A 328 -9.63 17.92 -9.70
CA THR A 328 -11.06 17.58 -9.84
C THR A 328 -11.59 16.75 -8.67
N ILE A 329 -10.73 16.01 -7.97
CA ILE A 329 -11.11 15.29 -6.74
C ILE A 329 -11.54 16.27 -5.64
N GLY A 330 -10.80 17.37 -5.46
CA GLY A 330 -11.18 18.44 -4.53
C GLY A 330 -12.52 19.06 -4.91
N MET A 331 -12.78 19.26 -6.21
CA MET A 331 -14.06 19.76 -6.70
C MET A 331 -15.23 18.79 -6.37
N GLU A 332 -15.01 17.51 -6.52
CA GLU A 332 -16.00 16.48 -6.17
C GLU A 332 -16.30 16.45 -4.68
N ILE A 333 -15.26 16.53 -3.83
CA ILE A 333 -15.40 16.55 -2.37
C ILE A 333 -16.27 17.74 -1.94
N VAL A 334 -16.02 18.96 -2.46
CA VAL A 334 -16.81 20.15 -2.13
C VAL A 334 -18.27 20.00 -2.54
N ARG A 335 -18.55 19.38 -3.68
CA ARG A 335 -19.93 19.14 -4.14
C ARG A 335 -20.64 18.06 -3.31
N GLN A 336 -19.93 17.04 -2.89
CA GLN A 336 -20.48 15.87 -2.19
C GLN A 336 -20.63 16.10 -0.68
N HIS A 337 -19.86 17.04 -0.09
CA HIS A 337 -19.94 17.40 1.32
C HIS A 337 -20.13 18.89 1.53
N VAL A 338 -21.36 19.29 1.83
CA VAL A 338 -21.75 20.71 2.02
C VAL A 338 -21.53 21.19 3.46
N GLY A 339 -21.44 20.26 4.43
CA GLY A 339 -21.28 20.54 5.85
C GLY A 339 -19.89 21.07 6.23
N PRO A 340 -19.66 21.39 7.52
CA PRO A 340 -18.33 21.68 8.03
C PRO A 340 -17.37 20.55 7.75
N LEU A 341 -16.15 20.86 7.36
CA LEU A 341 -15.09 19.90 7.06
C LEU A 341 -13.80 20.36 7.72
N HIS A 342 -13.28 19.57 8.63
CA HIS A 342 -12.06 19.89 9.37
C HIS A 342 -10.81 19.75 8.50
N ALA A 343 -10.66 18.60 7.82
CA ALA A 343 -9.48 18.31 7.03
C ALA A 343 -9.75 17.34 5.87
N VAL A 344 -8.88 17.40 4.86
CA VAL A 344 -8.75 16.39 3.79
C VAL A 344 -7.34 15.79 3.86
N PHE A 345 -7.26 14.47 4.05
CA PHE A 345 -6.03 13.70 4.08
C PHE A 345 -5.71 13.16 2.70
N VAL A 346 -4.49 13.41 2.23
CA VAL A 346 -4.08 13.13 0.86
C VAL A 346 -2.75 12.39 0.86
N PRO A 347 -2.64 11.19 0.24
CA PRO A 347 -1.37 10.48 0.15
C PRO A 347 -0.40 11.23 -0.76
N ILE A 348 0.86 11.34 -0.33
CA ILE A 348 1.91 12.01 -1.08
C ILE A 348 2.96 11.00 -1.58
N GLY A 349 3.25 11.05 -2.87
CA GLY A 349 4.49 10.60 -3.48
C GLY A 349 5.18 11.83 -4.08
N GLY A 350 5.14 11.99 -5.41
CA GLY A 350 5.70 13.19 -6.05
C GLY A 350 4.92 14.49 -5.86
N GLY A 351 3.78 14.49 -5.15
CA GLY A 351 3.01 15.68 -4.77
C GLY A 351 1.87 16.08 -5.71
N GLY A 352 1.68 15.41 -6.87
CA GLY A 352 0.70 15.85 -7.88
C GLY A 352 -0.76 15.82 -7.42
N LEU A 353 -1.14 14.83 -6.60
CA LEU A 353 -2.49 14.71 -6.07
C LEU A 353 -2.80 15.82 -5.05
N ILE A 354 -1.95 15.94 -4.03
CA ILE A 354 -2.16 16.94 -2.97
C ILE A 354 -2.08 18.36 -3.49
N ALA A 355 -1.14 18.66 -4.40
CA ALA A 355 -1.02 19.96 -5.04
C ALA A 355 -2.30 20.34 -5.80
N GLY A 356 -2.89 19.39 -6.55
CA GLY A 356 -4.15 19.60 -7.27
C GLY A 356 -5.34 19.81 -6.34
N VAL A 357 -5.50 18.96 -5.33
CA VAL A 357 -6.57 19.07 -4.32
C VAL A 357 -6.45 20.39 -3.56
N ALA A 358 -5.24 20.73 -3.09
CA ALA A 358 -4.98 21.97 -2.37
C ALA A 358 -5.25 23.21 -3.21
N ALA A 359 -4.84 23.22 -4.50
CA ALA A 359 -5.07 24.33 -5.42
C ALA A 359 -6.57 24.65 -5.60
N TYR A 360 -7.42 23.63 -5.56
CA TYR A 360 -8.88 23.82 -5.60
C TYR A 360 -9.44 24.19 -4.21
N MET A 361 -9.17 23.36 -3.21
CA MET A 361 -9.79 23.47 -1.88
C MET A 361 -9.47 24.80 -1.20
N LYS A 362 -8.22 25.23 -1.20
CA LYS A 362 -7.79 26.50 -0.57
C LYS A 362 -8.36 27.75 -1.25
N ARG A 363 -8.94 27.62 -2.44
CA ARG A 363 -9.65 28.72 -3.13
C ARG A 363 -11.14 28.74 -2.88
N VAL A 364 -11.75 27.57 -2.67
CA VAL A 364 -13.20 27.44 -2.51
C VAL A 364 -13.60 27.31 -1.05
N ARG A 365 -12.78 26.63 -0.26
CA ARG A 365 -12.96 26.38 1.17
C ARG A 365 -11.63 26.55 1.93
N PRO A 366 -11.09 27.78 2.05
CA PRO A 366 -9.77 28.03 2.63
C PRO A 366 -9.65 27.60 4.11
N GLU A 367 -10.76 27.46 4.82
CA GLU A 367 -10.84 27.01 6.20
C GLU A 367 -10.51 25.52 6.36
N VAL A 368 -10.66 24.73 5.30
CA VAL A 368 -10.39 23.27 5.35
C VAL A 368 -8.88 23.02 5.32
N ARG A 369 -8.40 22.24 6.27
CA ARG A 369 -7.00 21.81 6.30
C ARG A 369 -6.72 20.78 5.21
N ILE A 370 -5.61 20.95 4.49
CA ILE A 370 -5.10 19.97 3.53
C ILE A 370 -3.87 19.34 4.13
N ILE A 371 -4.00 18.09 4.52
CA ILE A 371 -2.98 17.35 5.26
C ILE A 371 -2.42 16.24 4.37
N GLY A 372 -1.11 16.30 4.15
CA GLY A 372 -0.39 15.24 3.47
C GLY A 372 -0.19 14.01 4.36
N VAL A 373 -0.10 12.84 3.75
CA VAL A 373 0.29 11.62 4.46
C VAL A 373 1.39 10.92 3.68
N GLU A 374 2.51 10.67 4.34
CA GLU A 374 3.67 9.95 3.79
C GLU A 374 4.06 8.78 4.70
N PRO A 375 4.67 7.71 4.14
CA PRO A 375 5.35 6.71 4.95
C PRO A 375 6.58 7.31 5.65
N THR A 376 6.90 6.81 6.84
CA THR A 376 8.11 7.23 7.59
C THR A 376 9.42 7.00 6.82
N ASP A 377 9.44 6.04 5.91
CA ASP A 377 10.60 5.62 5.10
C ASP A 377 10.58 6.18 3.66
N ALA A 378 9.60 7.04 3.32
CA ALA A 378 9.46 7.69 2.02
C ALA A 378 8.82 9.09 2.16
N ASN A 379 9.42 9.94 2.99
CA ASN A 379 8.91 11.23 3.46
C ASN A 379 9.54 12.45 2.75
N ALA A 380 9.72 12.34 1.44
CA ALA A 380 10.42 13.36 0.64
C ALA A 380 9.75 14.74 0.67
N MET A 381 8.41 14.82 0.72
CA MET A 381 7.71 16.10 0.80
C MET A 381 7.81 16.72 2.19
N ALA A 382 7.65 15.93 3.25
CA ALA A 382 7.79 16.41 4.62
C ALA A 382 9.17 17.01 4.86
N LEU A 383 10.23 16.30 4.44
CA LEU A 383 11.61 16.78 4.51
C LEU A 383 11.84 18.02 3.63
N SER A 384 11.29 18.04 2.41
CA SER A 384 11.41 19.21 1.54
C SER A 384 10.72 20.44 2.14
N LEU A 385 9.55 20.28 2.74
CA LEU A 385 8.83 21.37 3.41
C LEU A 385 9.60 21.85 4.67
N TYR A 386 10.16 20.91 5.43
CA TYR A 386 10.95 21.21 6.63
C TYR A 386 12.21 22.02 6.30
N HIS A 387 12.94 21.64 5.23
CA HIS A 387 14.13 22.38 4.77
C HIS A 387 13.81 23.66 3.98
N GLY A 388 12.56 23.83 3.53
CA GLY A 388 12.16 24.96 2.69
C GLY A 388 12.60 24.85 1.22
N GLU A 389 13.27 23.76 0.85
CA GLU A 389 13.73 23.44 -0.50
C GLU A 389 13.58 21.95 -0.81
N ARG A 390 13.55 21.59 -2.10
CA ARG A 390 13.47 20.18 -2.48
C ARG A 390 14.72 19.42 -2.05
N VAL A 391 14.50 18.25 -1.45
CA VAL A 391 15.57 17.33 -1.07
C VAL A 391 15.53 16.06 -1.90
N ILE A 392 16.60 15.28 -1.87
CA ILE A 392 16.66 13.92 -2.41
C ILE A 392 16.90 12.93 -1.28
N LEU A 393 16.03 11.93 -1.15
CA LEU A 393 16.21 10.87 -0.17
C LEU A 393 17.38 9.96 -0.56
N GLU A 394 18.25 9.66 0.38
CA GLU A 394 19.34 8.70 0.20
C GLU A 394 18.78 7.29 -0.02
N GLN A 395 17.76 6.93 0.77
CA GLN A 395 17.02 5.68 0.67
C GLN A 395 15.53 5.97 0.59
N CYS A 396 14.76 5.07 0.02
CA CYS A 396 13.32 5.20 -0.07
C CYS A 396 12.67 3.84 0.13
N GLY A 397 11.80 3.75 1.12
CA GLY A 397 11.06 2.53 1.43
C GLY A 397 10.14 2.11 0.29
N GLY A 398 10.12 0.82 -0.01
CA GLY A 398 9.38 0.28 -1.15
C GLY A 398 8.03 -0.35 -0.81
N PHE A 399 7.61 -0.37 0.46
CA PHE A 399 6.35 -1.02 0.83
C PHE A 399 5.14 -0.32 0.21
N ALA A 400 5.09 1.01 0.25
CA ALA A 400 4.06 1.79 -0.42
C ALA A 400 4.56 2.31 -1.79
N ASP A 401 4.85 1.39 -2.72
CA ASP A 401 5.49 1.65 -4.02
C ASP A 401 4.83 2.75 -4.85
N GLY A 402 3.50 2.92 -4.75
CA GLY A 402 2.77 4.00 -5.44
C GLY A 402 3.15 5.42 -4.98
N VAL A 403 3.82 5.57 -3.83
CA VAL A 403 4.31 6.84 -3.26
C VAL A 403 5.82 6.85 -2.99
N ALA A 404 6.54 5.78 -3.28
CA ALA A 404 7.99 5.67 -3.08
C ALA A 404 8.74 6.55 -4.10
N VAL A 405 9.00 7.81 -3.74
CA VAL A 405 9.61 8.82 -4.60
C VAL A 405 10.78 9.46 -3.85
N LYS A 406 11.99 9.39 -4.42
CA LYS A 406 13.19 9.99 -3.81
C LYS A 406 13.18 11.52 -3.83
N THR A 407 12.54 12.12 -4.84
CA THR A 407 12.51 13.58 -5.01
C THR A 407 11.14 14.01 -5.51
N VAL A 408 10.52 14.94 -4.81
CA VAL A 408 9.23 15.54 -5.21
C VAL A 408 9.38 16.43 -6.44
N GLY A 409 8.28 16.71 -7.14
CA GLY A 409 8.27 17.59 -8.30
C GLY A 409 8.59 19.03 -7.93
N GLU A 410 9.01 19.82 -8.88
CA GLU A 410 9.33 21.23 -8.67
C GLU A 410 8.06 22.06 -8.49
N GLU A 411 7.12 21.92 -9.41
CA GLU A 411 5.85 22.63 -9.36
C GLU A 411 4.96 22.09 -8.23
N THR A 412 4.98 20.76 -7.99
CA THR A 412 4.22 20.17 -6.89
C THR A 412 4.74 20.63 -5.53
N PHE A 413 6.06 20.73 -5.34
CA PHE A 413 6.66 21.28 -4.11
C PHE A 413 6.28 22.74 -3.89
N ARG A 414 6.39 23.58 -4.93
CA ARG A 414 6.00 24.99 -4.87
C ARG A 414 4.55 25.15 -4.36
N LEU A 415 3.62 24.39 -4.96
CA LEU A 415 2.21 24.43 -4.55
C LEU A 415 1.99 23.89 -3.14
N CYS A 416 2.67 22.81 -2.77
CA CYS A 416 2.54 22.22 -1.43
C CYS A 416 3.05 23.18 -0.35
N ARG A 417 4.21 23.82 -0.58
CA ARG A 417 4.77 24.82 0.34
C ARG A 417 3.78 25.96 0.62
N ASP A 418 3.06 26.40 -0.41
CA ASP A 418 2.17 27.55 -0.31
C ASP A 418 0.75 27.20 0.20
N LEU A 419 0.30 25.93 0.08
CA LEU A 419 -1.10 25.56 0.23
C LEU A 419 -1.38 24.41 1.22
N VAL A 420 -0.38 23.64 1.62
CA VAL A 420 -0.56 22.47 2.49
C VAL A 420 -0.34 22.86 3.94
N ASP A 421 -1.20 22.37 4.83
CA ASP A 421 -1.17 22.73 6.26
C ASP A 421 -0.18 21.85 7.05
N GLY A 422 0.36 20.79 6.46
CA GLY A 422 1.37 19.92 7.05
C GLY A 422 1.27 18.48 6.55
N VAL A 423 2.16 17.64 7.08
CA VAL A 423 2.28 16.24 6.70
C VAL A 423 2.24 15.36 7.95
N VAL A 424 1.49 14.28 7.91
CA VAL A 424 1.47 13.21 8.90
C VAL A 424 2.29 12.04 8.39
N LEU A 425 3.21 11.54 9.20
CA LEU A 425 3.99 10.34 8.88
C LEU A 425 3.31 9.10 9.49
N VAL A 426 3.29 8.01 8.71
CA VAL A 426 2.71 6.74 9.13
C VAL A 426 3.66 5.59 8.90
N THR A 427 3.66 4.63 9.83
CA THR A 427 4.48 3.43 9.72
C THR A 427 3.88 2.41 8.76
N ARG A 428 4.70 1.48 8.29
CA ARG A 428 4.27 0.33 7.48
C ARG A 428 3.14 -0.46 8.16
N ASP A 429 3.23 -0.64 9.45
CA ASP A 429 2.24 -1.40 10.23
C ASP A 429 0.90 -0.68 10.29
N ALA A 430 0.90 0.65 10.47
CA ALA A 430 -0.30 1.49 10.42
C ALA A 430 -0.98 1.43 9.04
N ILE A 431 -0.19 1.39 7.96
CA ILE A 431 -0.71 1.20 6.59
C ILE A 431 -1.39 -0.17 6.48
N CYS A 432 -0.77 -1.24 7.00
CA CYS A 432 -1.37 -2.58 7.00
C CYS A 432 -2.68 -2.62 7.80
N ALA A 433 -2.73 -1.95 8.96
CA ALA A 433 -3.95 -1.80 9.74
C ALA A 433 -5.06 -1.09 8.96
N ALA A 434 -4.74 0.01 8.26
CA ALA A 434 -5.71 0.74 7.44
C ALA A 434 -6.23 -0.09 6.25
N ILE A 435 -5.40 -0.96 5.64
CA ILE A 435 -5.85 -1.90 4.60
C ILE A 435 -6.86 -2.88 5.18
N LYS A 436 -6.60 -3.43 6.38
CA LYS A 436 -7.52 -4.31 7.09
C LYS A 436 -8.82 -3.59 7.43
N ASP A 437 -8.75 -2.37 7.97
CA ASP A 437 -9.91 -1.56 8.30
C ASP A 437 -10.79 -1.31 7.07
N MET A 438 -10.16 -0.98 5.93
CA MET A 438 -10.90 -0.79 4.69
C MET A 438 -11.61 -2.07 4.22
N PHE A 439 -10.96 -3.23 4.37
CA PHE A 439 -11.60 -4.51 4.08
C PHE A 439 -12.78 -4.78 5.04
N GLU A 440 -12.65 -4.50 6.32
CA GLU A 440 -13.73 -4.66 7.30
C GLU A 440 -14.87 -3.66 7.07
N GLU A 441 -14.56 -2.43 6.64
CA GLU A 441 -15.51 -1.35 6.39
C GLU A 441 -16.29 -1.53 5.10
N LYS A 442 -15.58 -1.78 3.97
CA LYS A 442 -16.14 -1.73 2.61
C LYS A 442 -15.98 -3.02 1.80
N ARG A 443 -15.34 -4.06 2.35
CA ARG A 443 -14.94 -5.29 1.61
C ARG A 443 -14.07 -5.00 0.38
N SER A 444 -13.35 -3.89 0.42
CA SER A 444 -12.37 -3.49 -0.59
C SER A 444 -10.96 -3.63 -0.05
N ILE A 445 -10.02 -4.01 -0.91
CA ILE A 445 -8.60 -4.12 -0.57
C ILE A 445 -7.88 -2.98 -1.28
N LEU A 446 -7.30 -2.06 -0.49
CA LEU A 446 -6.48 -0.96 -1.01
C LEU A 446 -5.03 -1.43 -1.21
N GLU A 447 -4.34 -0.84 -2.18
CA GLU A 447 -2.88 -0.90 -2.21
C GLU A 447 -2.28 -0.09 -1.05
N PRO A 448 -1.04 -0.36 -0.60
CA PRO A 448 -0.44 0.37 0.51
C PRO A 448 -0.48 1.88 0.35
N ALA A 449 -0.16 2.40 -0.83
CA ALA A 449 -0.27 3.83 -1.14
C ALA A 449 -1.72 4.34 -1.05
N GLY A 450 -2.71 3.50 -1.38
CA GLY A 450 -4.14 3.84 -1.31
C GLY A 450 -4.67 3.95 0.11
N ALA A 451 -4.06 3.25 1.06
CA ALA A 451 -4.47 3.23 2.47
C ALA A 451 -3.83 4.33 3.33
N LEU A 452 -2.80 5.02 2.82
CA LEU A 452 -2.05 6.04 3.56
C LEU A 452 -2.94 7.11 4.18
N ALA A 453 -3.82 7.72 3.38
CA ALA A 453 -4.68 8.78 3.86
C ALA A 453 -5.60 8.32 5.00
N LEU A 454 -6.05 7.07 4.96
CA LEU A 454 -6.88 6.49 6.02
C LEU A 454 -6.06 6.28 7.31
N ALA A 455 -4.83 5.74 7.20
CA ALA A 455 -3.92 5.60 8.33
C ALA A 455 -3.58 6.95 8.96
N GLY A 456 -3.26 7.96 8.15
CA GLY A 456 -2.96 9.31 8.61
C GLY A 456 -4.15 10.02 9.26
N ALA A 457 -5.35 9.85 8.71
CA ALA A 457 -6.58 10.42 9.28
C ALA A 457 -6.87 9.83 10.67
N GLU A 458 -6.76 8.50 10.81
CA GLU A 458 -6.95 7.84 12.11
C GLU A 458 -5.92 8.31 13.14
N ALA A 459 -4.63 8.32 12.78
CA ALA A 459 -3.55 8.75 13.66
C ALA A 459 -3.73 10.20 14.10
N TYR A 460 -4.03 11.11 13.16
CA TYR A 460 -4.25 12.52 13.43
C TYR A 460 -5.45 12.76 14.35
N CYS A 461 -6.60 12.14 14.06
CA CYS A 461 -7.78 12.30 14.89
C CYS A 461 -7.57 11.81 16.33
N LYS A 462 -6.82 10.72 16.50
CA LYS A 462 -6.44 10.22 17.84
C LYS A 462 -5.49 11.18 18.55
N TYR A 463 -4.43 11.63 17.88
CA TYR A 463 -3.42 12.53 18.46
C TYR A 463 -4.01 13.85 18.96
N TYR A 464 -4.89 14.47 18.13
CA TYR A 464 -5.53 15.74 18.49
C TYR A 464 -6.85 15.58 19.26
N GLY A 465 -7.26 14.33 19.54
CA GLY A 465 -8.50 14.06 20.29
C GLY A 465 -9.76 14.59 19.61
N LEU A 466 -9.79 14.60 18.26
CA LEU A 466 -10.92 15.12 17.49
C LEU A 466 -12.19 14.33 17.76
N LYS A 467 -13.29 15.04 18.01
CA LYS A 467 -14.61 14.47 18.26
C LYS A 467 -15.69 15.21 17.45
N ASN A 468 -16.56 14.42 16.80
CA ASN A 468 -17.68 14.94 16.01
C ASN A 468 -17.26 15.92 14.89
N GLU A 469 -16.02 15.83 14.43
CA GLU A 469 -15.50 16.64 13.33
C GLU A 469 -15.44 15.76 12.07
N ALA A 470 -15.87 16.29 10.94
CA ALA A 470 -15.79 15.58 9.66
C ALA A 470 -14.39 15.71 9.05
N VAL A 471 -13.83 14.58 8.62
CA VAL A 471 -12.57 14.51 7.87
C VAL A 471 -12.73 13.63 6.64
N VAL A 472 -12.01 13.95 5.57
CA VAL A 472 -12.00 13.13 4.33
C VAL A 472 -10.66 12.47 4.18
N ALA A 473 -10.63 11.16 3.94
CA ALA A 473 -9.45 10.41 3.53
C ALA A 473 -9.59 9.97 2.06
N ILE A 474 -8.61 10.29 1.21
CA ILE A 474 -8.63 9.90 -0.20
C ILE A 474 -8.03 8.50 -0.35
N THR A 475 -8.87 7.49 -0.64
CA THR A 475 -8.43 6.13 -0.96
C THR A 475 -7.96 6.06 -2.40
N SER A 476 -6.66 6.30 -2.61
CA SER A 476 -6.11 6.71 -3.89
C SER A 476 -5.95 5.58 -4.93
N GLY A 477 -5.94 4.30 -4.50
CA GLY A 477 -5.82 3.18 -5.43
C GLY A 477 -5.91 1.80 -4.77
N ALA A 478 -6.12 0.77 -5.62
CA ALA A 478 -6.29 -0.63 -5.22
C ALA A 478 -5.50 -1.62 -6.11
N ASN A 479 -4.50 -1.16 -6.86
CA ASN A 479 -3.68 -2.00 -7.75
C ASN A 479 -2.59 -2.77 -6.98
N MET A 480 -3.01 -3.53 -5.96
CA MET A 480 -2.11 -4.32 -5.14
C MET A 480 -1.83 -5.69 -5.76
N ASN A 481 -0.58 -6.16 -5.64
CA ASN A 481 -0.26 -7.56 -5.87
C ASN A 481 -0.81 -8.41 -4.71
N PHE A 482 -1.50 -9.50 -5.04
CA PHE A 482 -2.14 -10.37 -4.06
C PHE A 482 -1.14 -10.96 -3.04
N ASP A 483 0.10 -11.23 -3.47
CA ASP A 483 1.13 -11.78 -2.60
C ASP A 483 1.49 -10.88 -1.41
N ARG A 484 1.26 -9.56 -1.54
CA ARG A 484 1.45 -8.59 -0.44
C ARG A 484 0.46 -8.76 0.71
N LEU A 485 -0.70 -9.39 0.48
CA LEU A 485 -1.68 -9.66 1.54
C LEU A 485 -1.08 -10.47 2.69
N ARG A 486 -0.08 -11.31 2.41
CA ARG A 486 0.61 -12.04 3.47
C ARG A 486 1.25 -11.10 4.50
N ILE A 487 1.97 -10.06 4.04
CA ILE A 487 2.59 -9.08 4.93
C ILE A 487 1.51 -8.24 5.63
N VAL A 488 0.46 -7.85 4.90
CA VAL A 488 -0.65 -7.10 5.48
C VAL A 488 -1.30 -7.88 6.63
N THR A 489 -1.56 -9.18 6.44
CA THR A 489 -2.18 -10.00 7.50
C THR A 489 -1.27 -10.19 8.71
N GLU A 490 0.05 -10.24 8.52
CA GLU A 490 1.02 -10.39 9.60
C GLU A 490 1.18 -9.10 10.43
N LEU A 491 1.08 -7.92 9.81
CA LEU A 491 1.36 -6.64 10.46
C LEU A 491 0.11 -5.84 10.85
N ALA A 492 -1.04 -6.17 10.30
CA ALA A 492 -2.26 -5.36 10.51
C ALA A 492 -2.71 -5.31 11.99
N ASN A 493 -2.56 -6.39 12.75
CA ASN A 493 -2.91 -6.42 14.17
C ASN A 493 -1.90 -5.65 15.02
N VAL A 494 -0.61 -5.73 14.67
CA VAL A 494 0.46 -4.96 15.32
C VAL A 494 0.23 -3.48 15.09
N GLY A 495 -0.02 -3.06 13.86
CA GLY A 495 -0.29 -1.66 13.51
C GLY A 495 -1.57 -1.11 14.12
N ALA A 496 -2.58 -1.97 14.35
CA ALA A 496 -3.79 -1.60 15.07
C ALA A 496 -3.64 -1.62 16.59
N ARG A 497 -2.44 -1.90 17.13
CA ARG A 497 -2.17 -2.10 18.57
C ARG A 497 -3.06 -3.17 19.21
N LYS A 498 -3.43 -4.18 18.43
CA LYS A 498 -4.20 -5.35 18.87
C LYS A 498 -3.35 -6.59 19.10
N GLU A 499 -2.07 -6.53 18.80
CA GLU A 499 -1.09 -7.59 19.03
C GLU A 499 0.22 -6.96 19.49
N ALA A 500 0.82 -7.53 20.53
CA ALA A 500 2.16 -7.17 20.99
C ALA A 500 3.12 -8.33 20.78
N VAL A 501 4.35 -8.02 20.38
CA VAL A 501 5.46 -8.98 20.25
C VAL A 501 6.39 -8.83 21.43
N LEU A 502 6.59 -9.90 22.20
CA LEU A 502 7.27 -9.88 23.48
C LEU A 502 8.42 -10.88 23.49
N ALA A 503 9.58 -10.44 24.00
CA ALA A 503 10.69 -11.32 24.33
C ALA A 503 10.78 -11.48 25.85
N ILE A 504 10.78 -12.73 26.33
CA ILE A 504 10.78 -13.04 27.74
C ILE A 504 12.00 -13.88 28.09
N PHE A 505 12.83 -13.37 28.99
CA PHE A 505 13.91 -14.12 29.61
C PHE A 505 13.42 -14.70 30.94
N MET A 506 13.67 -15.99 31.15
CA MET A 506 13.31 -16.68 32.37
C MET A 506 14.39 -17.73 32.74
N PRO A 507 14.46 -18.20 34.00
CA PRO A 507 15.31 -19.31 34.35
C PRO A 507 14.97 -20.57 33.56
N GLU A 508 15.99 -21.33 33.11
CA GLU A 508 15.77 -22.62 32.43
C GLU A 508 15.60 -23.73 33.49
N GLU A 509 14.42 -23.76 34.11
CA GLU A 509 14.05 -24.68 35.17
C GLU A 509 12.71 -25.36 34.88
N HIS A 510 12.53 -26.55 35.46
CA HIS A 510 11.24 -27.22 35.40
C HIS A 510 10.13 -26.36 36.00
N GLY A 511 9.07 -26.12 35.23
CA GLY A 511 7.92 -25.33 35.63
C GLY A 511 8.05 -23.82 35.38
N SER A 512 9.16 -23.30 34.84
CA SER A 512 9.32 -21.88 34.51
C SER A 512 8.27 -21.39 33.50
N PHE A 513 7.91 -22.18 32.48
CA PHE A 513 6.83 -21.84 31.56
C PHE A 513 5.48 -21.69 32.27
N LYS A 514 5.16 -22.60 33.19
CA LYS A 514 3.93 -22.50 33.97
C LYS A 514 3.90 -21.24 34.80
N LYS A 515 5.00 -20.95 35.51
CA LYS A 515 5.16 -19.70 36.28
C LYS A 515 5.03 -18.46 35.40
N PHE A 516 5.56 -18.51 34.18
CA PHE A 516 5.45 -17.42 33.20
C PHE A 516 3.98 -17.22 32.79
N VAL A 517 3.28 -18.27 32.35
CA VAL A 517 1.89 -18.17 31.90
C VAL A 517 0.97 -17.74 33.05
N GLU A 518 1.20 -18.22 34.27
CA GLU A 518 0.45 -17.78 35.45
C GLU A 518 0.63 -16.29 35.73
N LYS A 519 1.86 -15.75 35.56
CA LYS A 519 2.18 -14.35 35.83
C LYS A 519 1.70 -13.40 34.75
N ILE A 520 1.86 -13.76 33.47
CA ILE A 520 1.38 -12.95 32.37
C ILE A 520 -0.14 -12.81 32.42
N GLY A 521 -0.82 -13.82 32.99
CA GLY A 521 -2.27 -13.84 33.20
C GLY A 521 -3.03 -14.42 32.01
N ALA A 522 -4.35 -14.22 32.00
CA ALA A 522 -5.22 -14.73 30.95
C ALA A 522 -5.10 -13.87 29.69
N VAL A 523 -4.09 -14.16 28.86
CA VAL A 523 -3.87 -13.55 27.56
C VAL A 523 -4.00 -14.64 26.49
N ASN A 524 -4.42 -14.24 25.29
CA ASN A 524 -4.41 -15.13 24.14
C ASN A 524 -3.06 -15.01 23.43
N PHE A 525 -2.32 -16.12 23.35
CA PHE A 525 -1.07 -16.16 22.61
C PHE A 525 -1.38 -16.40 21.13
N THR A 526 -0.92 -15.50 20.25
CA THR A 526 -1.00 -15.65 18.79
C THR A 526 0.24 -16.35 18.25
N GLU A 527 1.38 -16.16 18.90
CA GLU A 527 2.63 -16.86 18.63
C GLU A 527 3.35 -17.20 19.92
N PHE A 528 4.06 -18.34 19.93
CA PHE A 528 4.91 -18.73 21.02
C PHE A 528 6.09 -19.54 20.49
N ARG A 529 7.32 -19.02 20.67
CA ARG A 529 8.54 -19.63 20.17
C ARG A 529 9.56 -19.75 21.27
N TYR A 530 10.06 -20.96 21.43
CA TYR A 530 11.10 -21.29 22.36
C TYR A 530 12.00 -22.38 21.78
N ARG A 531 13.28 -22.28 22.07
CA ARG A 531 14.24 -23.36 21.84
C ARG A 531 15.23 -23.41 22.98
N TYR A 532 15.45 -24.60 23.53
CA TYR A 532 16.49 -24.83 24.52
C TYR A 532 17.84 -24.46 23.96
N SER A 533 18.58 -23.60 24.63
CA SER A 533 19.89 -23.08 24.19
C SER A 533 20.92 -22.94 25.31
N SER A 534 20.49 -22.87 26.55
CA SER A 534 21.35 -22.66 27.73
C SER A 534 20.77 -23.43 28.91
N LYS A 535 21.61 -23.79 29.88
CA LYS A 535 21.19 -24.39 31.16
C LYS A 535 20.71 -23.36 32.18
N GLU A 536 20.96 -22.09 31.92
CA GLU A 536 20.73 -21.04 32.92
C GLU A 536 19.50 -20.20 32.59
N LYS A 537 19.37 -19.82 31.33
CA LYS A 537 18.31 -18.90 30.88
C LYS A 537 17.60 -19.39 29.62
N ALA A 538 16.29 -19.39 29.67
CA ALA A 538 15.41 -19.57 28.54
C ALA A 538 15.03 -18.22 27.93
N LEU A 539 15.01 -18.12 26.62
CA LEU A 539 14.40 -17.02 25.89
C LEU A 539 13.15 -17.51 25.16
N VAL A 540 12.02 -16.88 25.45
CA VAL A 540 10.77 -17.08 24.75
C VAL A 540 10.46 -15.84 23.93
N LEU A 541 10.15 -16.03 22.65
CA LEU A 541 9.53 -15.00 21.82
C LEU A 541 8.06 -15.38 21.65
N CYS A 542 7.16 -14.49 22.07
CA CYS A 542 5.72 -14.72 21.91
C CYS A 542 5.00 -13.46 21.45
N SER A 543 3.87 -13.67 20.80
CA SER A 543 2.93 -12.60 20.49
C SER A 543 1.63 -12.83 21.26
N VAL A 544 1.01 -11.74 21.71
CA VAL A 544 -0.24 -11.79 22.49
C VAL A 544 -1.27 -10.83 21.91
N ASP A 545 -2.52 -11.27 21.88
CA ASP A 545 -3.64 -10.40 21.52
C ASP A 545 -3.88 -9.35 22.62
N LEU A 546 -4.16 -8.13 22.21
CA LEU A 546 -4.56 -7.01 23.05
C LEU A 546 -5.95 -6.52 22.65
N HIS A 547 -6.81 -6.24 23.64
CA HIS A 547 -8.09 -5.59 23.39
C HIS A 547 -7.95 -4.07 23.46
N LYS A 548 -7.02 -3.60 24.28
CA LYS A 548 -6.69 -2.19 24.48
C LYS A 548 -5.17 -2.02 24.66
N GLU A 549 -4.66 -0.87 24.26
CA GLU A 549 -3.24 -0.55 24.36
C GLU A 549 -2.73 -0.53 25.81
N GLU A 550 -3.60 -0.10 26.75
CA GLU A 550 -3.25 -0.06 28.19
C GLU A 550 -3.01 -1.45 28.79
N GLU A 551 -3.50 -2.51 28.14
CA GLU A 551 -3.27 -3.90 28.58
C GLU A 551 -1.78 -4.28 28.48
N LEU A 552 -1.03 -3.73 27.52
CA LEU A 552 0.41 -3.97 27.37
C LEU A 552 1.17 -3.42 28.57
N GLU A 553 0.87 -2.19 29.01
CA GLU A 553 1.50 -1.59 30.18
C GLU A 553 1.14 -2.34 31.47
N ALA A 554 -0.11 -2.76 31.61
CA ALA A 554 -0.54 -3.60 32.72
C ALA A 554 0.20 -4.96 32.72
N LEU A 555 0.49 -5.51 31.56
CA LEU A 555 1.22 -6.75 31.37
C LEU A 555 2.70 -6.57 31.75
N LYS A 556 3.36 -5.50 31.30
CA LYS A 556 4.71 -5.11 31.72
C LYS A 556 4.80 -4.94 33.24
N GLY A 557 3.81 -4.28 33.84
CA GLY A 557 3.72 -4.08 35.29
C GLY A 557 3.61 -5.41 36.08
N ARG A 558 2.82 -6.38 35.59
CA ARG A 558 2.70 -7.71 36.24
C ARG A 558 4.01 -8.50 36.19
N MET A 559 4.81 -8.31 35.14
CA MET A 559 6.09 -9.01 34.97
C MET A 559 7.24 -8.34 35.69
N ALA A 560 7.11 -7.06 36.04
CA ALA A 560 8.14 -6.31 36.73
C ALA A 560 8.46 -6.89 38.14
N GLY A 561 9.73 -6.87 38.54
CA GLY A 561 10.16 -7.31 39.87
C GLY A 561 10.29 -8.82 40.06
N HIS A 562 10.24 -9.63 39.01
CA HIS A 562 10.42 -11.07 39.05
C HIS A 562 11.78 -11.48 38.45
N ALA A 563 12.18 -12.74 38.66
CA ALA A 563 13.36 -13.34 38.01
C ALA A 563 13.19 -13.49 36.48
N MET A 564 12.11 -12.96 35.93
CA MET A 564 11.76 -12.97 34.51
C MET A 564 11.83 -11.53 33.98
N GLN A 565 12.49 -11.33 32.87
CA GLN A 565 12.56 -10.04 32.20
C GLN A 565 11.69 -10.08 30.96
N LEU A 566 10.76 -9.13 30.85
CA LEU A 566 9.93 -8.93 29.65
C LEU A 566 10.44 -7.69 28.89
N LEU A 567 10.60 -7.85 27.60
CA LEU A 567 10.96 -6.78 26.69
C LEU A 567 9.92 -6.69 25.59
N ASP A 568 9.43 -5.49 25.38
CA ASP A 568 8.47 -5.17 24.31
C ASP A 568 9.23 -4.97 23.00
N MET A 569 8.92 -5.78 22.00
CA MET A 569 9.52 -5.78 20.66
C MET A 569 8.53 -5.36 19.58
N THR A 570 7.36 -4.88 19.97
CA THR A 570 6.24 -4.59 19.06
C THR A 570 6.62 -3.58 17.96
N ASP A 571 7.44 -2.59 18.27
CA ASP A 571 7.88 -1.57 17.33
C ASP A 571 9.22 -1.88 16.64
N ASN A 572 9.84 -3.04 16.94
CA ASN A 572 11.12 -3.42 16.34
C ASN A 572 10.94 -4.14 15.00
N ASP A 573 11.30 -3.48 13.89
CA ASP A 573 11.14 -4.02 12.53
C ASP A 573 11.98 -5.28 12.27
N LEU A 574 13.20 -5.36 12.84
CA LEU A 574 14.02 -6.55 12.70
C LEU A 574 13.34 -7.77 13.32
N VAL A 575 12.70 -7.60 14.48
CA VAL A 575 11.94 -8.68 15.12
C VAL A 575 10.74 -9.07 14.27
N LYS A 576 9.97 -8.11 13.77
CA LYS A 576 8.78 -8.35 12.95
C LYS A 576 9.10 -9.05 11.63
N ASP A 577 10.16 -8.61 10.95
CA ASP A 577 10.49 -9.11 9.62
C ASP A 577 11.30 -10.41 9.64
N HIS A 578 12.13 -10.61 10.65
CA HIS A 578 13.13 -11.67 10.67
C HIS A 578 13.14 -12.51 11.95
N LEU A 579 13.40 -11.91 13.10
CA LEU A 579 13.70 -12.68 14.31
C LEU A 579 12.51 -13.50 14.79
N ARG A 580 11.28 -13.03 14.59
CA ARG A 580 10.07 -13.81 14.90
C ARG A 580 9.98 -15.11 14.10
N HIS A 581 10.69 -15.24 12.99
CA HIS A 581 10.71 -16.42 12.13
C HIS A 581 11.94 -17.28 12.33
N LEU A 582 12.96 -16.76 13.03
CA LEU A 582 14.17 -17.51 13.34
C LEU A 582 13.90 -18.42 14.54
N MET A 583 13.92 -19.73 14.31
CA MET A 583 13.86 -20.72 15.36
C MET A 583 15.22 -20.77 16.06
N GLY A 584 15.39 -19.96 17.11
CA GLY A 584 16.46 -19.89 18.06
C GLY A 584 17.60 -20.89 17.96
N GLY A 585 18.64 -20.57 17.20
CA GLY A 585 19.95 -21.17 17.36
C GLY A 585 20.88 -20.07 17.82
N ARG A 586 21.42 -20.18 19.02
CA ARG A 586 22.54 -19.35 19.43
C ARG A 586 23.80 -20.01 18.91
N THR A 587 24.57 -19.32 18.12
CA THR A 587 25.91 -19.72 17.72
C THR A 587 26.87 -18.64 18.20
N CYS A 588 27.92 -19.05 18.88
CA CYS A 588 29.07 -18.21 19.15
C CYS A 588 29.96 -18.28 17.91
N VAL A 589 29.78 -17.37 16.98
CA VAL A 589 30.67 -17.22 15.81
C VAL A 589 31.55 -16.01 16.08
N GLU A 590 32.86 -16.24 16.14
CA GLU A 590 33.81 -15.15 16.26
C GLU A 590 33.81 -14.32 14.96
N ASN A 591 33.89 -12.99 15.09
CA ASN A 591 33.92 -12.03 13.97
C ASN A 591 32.70 -12.15 13.03
N GLU A 592 31.50 -12.36 13.58
CA GLU A 592 30.29 -12.37 12.79
C GLU A 592 29.86 -10.93 12.45
N LEU A 593 29.73 -10.63 11.16
CA LEU A 593 29.07 -9.44 10.65
C LEU A 593 27.61 -9.78 10.36
N LEU A 594 26.68 -8.94 10.84
CA LEU A 594 25.26 -9.08 10.58
C LEU A 594 24.77 -7.91 9.73
N TYR A 595 24.26 -8.22 8.56
CA TYR A 595 23.73 -7.23 7.63
C TYR A 595 22.35 -7.59 7.13
N ARG A 596 21.50 -6.59 6.93
CA ARG A 596 20.25 -6.69 6.22
C ARG A 596 20.43 -6.12 4.82
N PHE A 597 20.21 -6.94 3.80
CA PHE A 597 20.24 -6.54 2.39
C PHE A 597 18.83 -6.48 1.82
N VAL A 598 18.62 -5.60 0.84
CA VAL A 598 17.41 -5.57 0.01
C VAL A 598 17.75 -6.17 -1.36
N PHE A 599 17.37 -7.42 -1.56
CA PHE A 599 17.61 -8.11 -2.84
C PHE A 599 16.55 -7.70 -3.86
N PRO A 600 16.92 -7.38 -5.11
CA PRO A 600 15.94 -7.26 -6.17
C PRO A 600 15.28 -8.61 -6.42
N GLU A 601 13.95 -8.66 -6.48
CA GLU A 601 13.20 -9.90 -6.72
C GLU A 601 13.29 -10.31 -8.20
N ARG A 602 14.45 -10.82 -8.59
CA ARG A 602 14.71 -11.33 -9.95
C ARG A 602 15.55 -12.60 -9.92
N PRO A 603 15.42 -13.49 -10.94
CA PRO A 603 16.32 -14.63 -11.07
C PRO A 603 17.79 -14.18 -11.13
N GLY A 604 18.64 -14.88 -10.39
CA GLY A 604 20.08 -14.59 -10.33
C GLY A 604 20.52 -13.60 -9.24
N ALA A 605 19.63 -12.88 -8.58
CA ALA A 605 20.02 -11.95 -7.51
C ALA A 605 20.72 -12.65 -6.34
N LEU A 606 20.21 -13.81 -5.91
CA LEU A 606 20.86 -14.63 -4.89
C LEU A 606 22.22 -15.14 -5.37
N LEU A 607 22.33 -15.60 -6.62
CA LEU A 607 23.58 -16.10 -7.18
C LEU A 607 24.64 -14.97 -7.19
N LYS A 608 24.28 -13.77 -7.64
CA LYS A 608 25.18 -12.61 -7.65
C LYS A 608 25.70 -12.30 -6.23
N PHE A 609 24.84 -12.37 -5.21
CA PHE A 609 25.24 -12.21 -3.82
C PHE A 609 26.20 -13.33 -3.38
N LEU A 610 25.88 -14.58 -3.66
CA LEU A 610 26.73 -15.73 -3.30
C LEU A 610 28.10 -15.67 -3.99
N ASP A 611 28.17 -15.26 -5.23
CA ASP A 611 29.43 -15.08 -5.98
C ASP A 611 30.32 -14.01 -5.34
N MET A 612 29.72 -12.95 -4.78
CA MET A 612 30.47 -11.87 -4.13
C MET A 612 31.04 -12.27 -2.76
N PHE A 613 30.31 -13.08 -1.98
CA PHE A 613 30.61 -13.31 -0.57
C PHE A 613 30.91 -14.76 -0.20
N SER A 614 30.15 -15.74 -0.70
CA SER A 614 30.20 -17.12 -0.19
C SER A 614 31.49 -17.85 -0.55
N LEU A 615 32.22 -17.43 -1.55
CA LEU A 615 33.52 -17.98 -1.91
C LEU A 615 34.65 -17.49 -0.99
N ARG A 616 34.43 -16.40 -0.26
CA ARG A 616 35.44 -15.75 0.60
C ARG A 616 35.17 -15.97 2.07
N TRP A 617 33.89 -15.85 2.51
CA TRP A 617 33.49 -15.92 3.90
C TRP A 617 32.35 -16.91 4.12
N ASN A 618 32.34 -17.51 5.31
CA ASN A 618 31.29 -18.44 5.69
C ASN A 618 29.99 -17.69 6.06
N ILE A 619 28.86 -18.13 5.48
CA ILE A 619 27.54 -17.62 5.85
C ILE A 619 27.10 -18.33 7.12
N THR A 620 26.87 -17.59 8.20
CA THR A 620 26.49 -18.09 9.52
C THR A 620 25.00 -18.01 9.79
N LEU A 621 24.33 -17.03 9.15
CA LEU A 621 22.90 -16.82 9.18
C LEU A 621 22.43 -16.37 7.79
N PHE A 622 21.32 -16.89 7.33
CA PHE A 622 20.68 -16.46 6.11
C PHE A 622 19.17 -16.59 6.23
N HIS A 623 18.48 -15.46 6.24
CA HIS A 623 17.02 -15.42 6.28
C HIS A 623 16.52 -14.54 5.15
N TYR A 624 15.90 -15.16 4.15
CA TYR A 624 15.32 -14.50 2.98
C TYR A 624 13.80 -14.38 3.14
N ARG A 625 13.28 -13.19 2.92
CA ARG A 625 11.83 -12.94 2.91
C ARG A 625 11.45 -12.05 1.74
N ALA A 626 10.77 -12.63 0.75
CA ALA A 626 10.18 -11.88 -0.35
C ALA A 626 9.06 -10.98 0.17
N GLN A 627 9.09 -9.69 -0.21
CA GLN A 627 8.06 -8.71 0.19
C GLN A 627 7.11 -8.35 -0.96
N GLY A 628 7.32 -8.95 -2.14
CA GLY A 628 6.61 -8.63 -3.37
C GLY A 628 6.97 -7.24 -3.92
N GLU A 629 7.43 -7.18 -5.15
CA GLU A 629 7.62 -6.00 -6.02
C GLU A 629 8.77 -5.02 -5.73
N SER A 630 9.13 -4.73 -4.50
CA SER A 630 10.16 -3.71 -4.20
C SER A 630 11.50 -4.29 -3.80
N GLY A 631 11.59 -5.58 -3.62
CA GLY A 631 12.78 -6.28 -3.16
C GLY A 631 12.48 -7.21 -1.97
N ALA A 632 13.37 -8.17 -1.76
CA ALA A 632 13.31 -9.08 -0.62
C ALA A 632 14.25 -8.61 0.48
N ASN A 633 13.75 -8.45 1.70
CA ASN A 633 14.60 -8.24 2.86
C ASN A 633 15.32 -9.54 3.23
N VAL A 634 16.64 -9.50 3.26
CA VAL A 634 17.49 -10.67 3.53
C VAL A 634 18.41 -10.35 4.70
N LEU A 635 18.25 -11.05 5.82
CA LEU A 635 19.15 -10.97 6.94
C LEU A 635 20.28 -11.99 6.77
N VAL A 636 21.52 -11.53 6.79
CA VAL A 636 22.70 -12.36 6.55
C VAL A 636 23.71 -12.17 7.65
N GLY A 637 24.16 -13.27 8.26
CA GLY A 637 25.35 -13.33 9.09
C GLY A 637 26.51 -13.90 8.29
N LEU A 638 27.69 -13.28 8.38
CA LEU A 638 28.91 -13.70 7.72
C LEU A 638 30.07 -13.69 8.71
N GLN A 639 30.88 -14.74 8.70
CA GLN A 639 32.10 -14.79 9.48
C GLN A 639 33.22 -14.10 8.71
N VAL A 640 33.53 -12.86 9.07
CA VAL A 640 34.52 -11.99 8.39
C VAL A 640 35.62 -11.63 9.39
N PRO A 641 36.89 -12.03 9.16
CA PRO A 641 38.00 -11.57 9.97
C PRO A 641 38.07 -10.03 10.00
N LEU A 642 38.51 -9.46 11.13
CA LEU A 642 38.60 -8.00 11.30
C LEU A 642 39.45 -7.33 10.22
N GLU A 643 40.50 -8.00 9.74
CA GLU A 643 41.36 -7.54 8.65
C GLU A 643 40.67 -7.51 7.27
N ASP A 644 39.57 -8.24 7.10
CA ASP A 644 38.81 -8.32 5.85
C ASP A 644 37.60 -7.39 5.82
N GLU A 645 37.30 -6.65 6.89
CA GLU A 645 36.08 -5.82 6.99
C GLU A 645 36.03 -4.70 5.92
N GLU A 646 37.18 -4.12 5.57
CA GLU A 646 37.28 -3.13 4.49
C GLU A 646 36.97 -3.77 3.12
N GLU A 647 37.50 -4.99 2.87
CA GLU A 647 37.20 -5.74 1.64
C GLU A 647 35.72 -6.10 1.58
N PHE A 648 35.13 -6.49 2.71
CA PHE A 648 33.71 -6.80 2.78
C PHE A 648 32.86 -5.57 2.39
N ASN A 649 33.14 -4.40 2.97
CA ASN A 649 32.41 -3.17 2.69
C ASN A 649 32.54 -2.75 1.23
N ALA A 650 33.74 -2.89 0.64
CA ALA A 650 33.96 -2.64 -0.77
C ALA A 650 33.14 -3.57 -1.69
N ARG A 651 33.05 -4.87 -1.33
CA ARG A 651 32.23 -5.84 -2.06
C ARG A 651 30.73 -5.58 -1.88
N ALA A 652 30.28 -5.18 -0.69
CA ALA A 652 28.89 -4.82 -0.42
C ALA A 652 28.47 -3.61 -1.25
N ALA A 653 29.30 -2.59 -1.32
CA ALA A 653 29.07 -1.43 -2.20
C ALA A 653 29.05 -1.83 -3.69
N ALA A 654 30.00 -2.69 -4.14
CA ALA A 654 30.07 -3.16 -5.53
C ALA A 654 28.92 -4.08 -5.93
N LEU A 655 28.27 -4.77 -4.97
CA LEU A 655 27.07 -5.55 -5.20
C LEU A 655 25.90 -4.68 -5.71
N GLY A 656 25.82 -3.44 -5.22
CA GLY A 656 24.79 -2.47 -5.61
C GLY A 656 23.39 -2.76 -5.06
N TYR A 657 23.28 -3.56 -4.00
CA TYR A 657 22.05 -3.76 -3.26
C TYR A 657 22.04 -2.82 -2.06
N ASP A 658 20.89 -2.29 -1.68
CA ASP A 658 20.75 -1.55 -0.43
C ASP A 658 21.07 -2.48 0.74
N TYR A 659 21.84 -2.02 1.72
CA TYR A 659 22.20 -2.81 2.89
C TYR A 659 22.33 -1.96 4.15
N GLN A 660 22.09 -2.59 5.30
CA GLN A 660 22.20 -1.97 6.61
C GLN A 660 22.95 -2.90 7.55
N ASP A 661 23.88 -2.34 8.34
CA ASP A 661 24.56 -3.03 9.42
C ASP A 661 23.59 -3.20 10.62
N GLU A 662 23.39 -4.42 11.06
CA GLU A 662 22.48 -4.76 12.18
C GLU A 662 23.22 -5.24 13.42
N ARG A 663 24.57 -5.16 13.46
CA ARG A 663 25.38 -5.62 14.61
C ARG A 663 25.05 -4.89 15.92
N GLU A 664 24.69 -3.61 15.80
CA GLU A 664 24.35 -2.78 16.95
C GLU A 664 22.87 -2.87 17.36
N ASN A 665 22.06 -3.60 16.60
CA ASN A 665 20.63 -3.78 16.91
C ASN A 665 20.45 -4.49 18.26
N GLU A 666 19.85 -3.80 19.23
CA GLU A 666 19.66 -4.30 20.59
C GLU A 666 18.87 -5.62 20.64
N ALA A 667 17.85 -5.76 19.79
CA ALA A 667 17.05 -6.97 19.71
C ALA A 667 17.89 -8.17 19.24
N TYR A 668 18.79 -7.96 18.25
CA TYR A 668 19.70 -9.01 17.79
C TYR A 668 20.69 -9.40 18.87
N LYS A 669 21.38 -8.43 19.48
CA LYS A 669 22.32 -8.65 20.59
C LYS A 669 21.67 -9.45 21.71
N MET A 670 20.45 -9.08 22.09
CA MET A 670 19.69 -9.71 23.15
C MET A 670 19.29 -11.16 22.82
N MET A 671 18.92 -11.43 21.57
CA MET A 671 18.45 -12.75 21.14
C MET A 671 19.57 -13.72 20.79
N THR A 672 20.76 -13.22 20.45
CA THR A 672 21.89 -14.01 19.96
C THR A 672 23.04 -14.08 20.97
N SER A 673 23.17 -13.10 21.90
CA SER A 673 24.23 -13.12 22.92
C SER A 673 24.10 -14.35 23.84
N TYR A 674 25.17 -15.11 23.99
CA TYR A 674 25.36 -15.98 25.14
C TYR A 674 25.46 -15.07 26.37
N GLY A 675 24.68 -15.36 27.40
CA GLY A 675 24.60 -14.55 28.60
C GLY A 675 25.98 -14.06 29.08
N ALA A 676 26.12 -12.76 29.16
CA ALA A 676 27.18 -12.10 29.88
C ALA A 676 26.94 -12.28 31.38
#